data_fe8c8f579a65a4194aaac7eb3f8436e2
#
_entry.id   fe8c8f579a65a4194aaac7eb3f8436e2
#
_cell.length_a   1.000
_cell.length_b   1.000
_cell.length_c   1.000
_cell.angle_alpha   90.00
_cell.angle_beta   90.00
_cell.angle_gamma   90.00
#
_symmetry.space_group_name_H-M   'P 1'
#
loop_
_entity.id
_entity.type
_entity.pdbx_description
1 polymer ?
#
loop_
_entity_poly.entity_id
_entity_poly.type
_entity_poly.pdbx_seq_one_letter_code
_entity_poly.pdbx_strand_id
1 'polypeptide(L)'
;MIGYENAVLSNLELTSSKELVLEIKLTEEVLDLDEVKIVAREDGETVNQLATVSARSFSVEESQRYAGSFNDVARMAQNFAGVQGADDSRNDIIVRGNSPSGVLYRMEGIDIPNPNHFARFGTTGGPISMLNNNVLANSDFFTGAFPAEYGNALAGVFDLKMRKGNNEKFEFMGQIGLNGLEGMAEGPISRKKRSSFLVNYRYSTLELAQAVGLDFGTAALPKYQDLSFKLNFPHKKGLTQFFGIGGLSKIATLAADTKDANDLWGFQGNDVYFSTNTGMMGVNHKQRINSNSFFEVMLGGQIATSVAQNDTLDANGENPFTNFLANSSITKQTTAFNYQNKLSSRHLIKTGMFFDMYFLNLSDSLYSSTTGQFRKLRDFKGTMALIRPHFQHRYRLNEDFTLVSGVYAQFLNLDWQWAVEPRIGLEYKMKGQQQLTFGYGLHSQMAPIETYFDQVQLADGSYVTPNRTIGFTRSNHLIAGYQKGFKHGIRAKVEAYGQYLTDVPVEASSSSYSTLNFGATFLTSTPDTLVNDGFGYNYGVEVTLEKPLDNGFYFLVTASLFNSKYQGSDKVWRNTAFNGNHALNTLAGYEFRFGNKKPDAKFKSALSIDLKFTWNGGGRYTEILVEQSQFAGAEIRDWNNAYEQKYSDYLKGNARVAFKLIGKKATQEWAVDVQNFTDRDNIFYQEYNAYAGKIRTVYQNGFLPVFQYRITF
;
A
#
# COMPACT_ATOMS: atom_id res chain seq x y z
N MET A 1 -21.40 -9.65 26.03
CA MET A 1 -22.15 -8.57 26.75
C MET A 1 -23.58 -8.70 26.27
N ILE A 2 -24.57 -8.72 27.14
CA ILE A 2 -25.97 -8.88 26.71
C ILE A 2 -26.36 -7.70 25.82
N GLY A 3 -26.97 -7.96 24.66
CA GLY A 3 -27.39 -6.95 23.67
C GLY A 3 -26.28 -6.50 22.70
N TYR A 4 -25.17 -7.21 22.68
CA TYR A 4 -24.08 -6.98 21.71
C TYR A 4 -23.63 -8.29 21.09
N GLU A 5 -23.28 -8.23 19.81
CA GLU A 5 -22.63 -9.35 19.11
C GLU A 5 -21.30 -9.69 19.80
N ASN A 6 -20.91 -10.96 19.77
CA ASN A 6 -19.63 -11.39 20.31
C ASN A 6 -18.51 -10.87 19.38
N ALA A 7 -17.48 -10.23 19.95
CA ALA A 7 -16.27 -9.88 19.23
C ALA A 7 -15.18 -10.90 19.57
N VAL A 8 -14.59 -11.54 18.57
CA VAL A 8 -13.44 -12.43 18.68
C VAL A 8 -12.23 -11.71 18.09
N LEU A 9 -11.16 -11.63 18.84
CA LEU A 9 -9.88 -11.08 18.40
C LEU A 9 -8.87 -12.23 18.41
N SER A 10 -8.49 -12.70 17.24
CA SER A 10 -7.47 -13.73 17.08
C SER A 10 -6.08 -13.14 16.92
N ASN A 11 -5.08 -14.01 16.91
CA ASN A 11 -3.68 -13.66 16.71
C ASN A 11 -3.14 -12.63 17.73
N LEU A 12 -3.67 -12.61 18.95
CA LEU A 12 -3.16 -11.76 20.01
C LEU A 12 -1.97 -12.41 20.69
N GLU A 13 -0.85 -11.71 20.71
CA GLU A 13 0.33 -12.12 21.43
C GLU A 13 0.51 -11.30 22.72
N LEU A 14 0.51 -11.96 23.86
CA LEU A 14 0.83 -11.37 25.14
C LEU A 14 2.12 -11.98 25.67
N THR A 15 3.19 -11.21 25.66
CA THR A 15 4.48 -11.60 26.28
C THR A 15 4.53 -11.15 27.74
N SER A 16 5.39 -11.79 28.54
CA SER A 16 5.51 -11.47 29.98
C SER A 16 6.08 -10.08 30.29
N SER A 17 6.68 -9.43 29.29
CA SER A 17 7.29 -8.11 29.41
C SER A 17 6.46 -6.99 28.80
N LYS A 18 5.33 -7.31 28.17
CA LYS A 18 4.50 -6.34 27.43
C LYS A 18 3.03 -6.45 27.81
N GLU A 19 2.34 -5.32 27.86
CA GLU A 19 0.89 -5.25 27.98
C GLU A 19 0.25 -5.11 26.60
N LEU A 20 -0.85 -5.82 26.40
CA LEU A 20 -1.63 -5.72 25.16
C LEU A 20 -2.82 -4.79 25.41
N VAL A 21 -2.77 -3.60 24.80
CA VAL A 21 -3.86 -2.62 24.88
C VAL A 21 -4.76 -2.80 23.66
N LEU A 22 -6.00 -3.24 23.90
CA LEU A 22 -6.99 -3.50 22.87
C LEU A 22 -8.10 -2.46 22.91
N GLU A 23 -8.52 -2.00 21.75
CA GLU A 23 -9.74 -1.24 21.57
C GLU A 23 -10.77 -2.13 20.88
N ILE A 24 -11.74 -2.60 21.65
CA ILE A 24 -12.79 -3.49 21.14
C ILE A 24 -14.05 -2.68 20.89
N LYS A 25 -14.47 -2.58 19.64
CA LYS A 25 -15.74 -1.99 19.24
C LYS A 25 -16.78 -3.12 19.16
N LEU A 26 -17.78 -3.05 20.03
CA LEU A 26 -18.88 -4.01 20.02
C LEU A 26 -20.01 -3.48 19.12
N THR A 27 -20.59 -4.38 18.33
CA THR A 27 -21.78 -4.13 17.53
C THR A 27 -23.01 -4.57 18.35
N GLU A 28 -24.01 -3.71 18.46
CA GLU A 28 -25.25 -4.10 19.13
C GLU A 28 -25.98 -5.18 18.34
N GLU A 29 -26.43 -6.20 19.06
CA GLU A 29 -27.32 -7.23 18.54
C GLU A 29 -28.72 -6.66 18.36
N VAL A 30 -29.39 -6.99 17.25
CA VAL A 30 -30.79 -6.64 17.03
C VAL A 30 -31.60 -7.78 17.63
N LEU A 31 -31.95 -7.68 18.90
CA LEU A 31 -32.81 -8.67 19.56
C LEU A 31 -34.27 -8.47 19.12
N ASP A 32 -34.83 -9.48 18.47
CA ASP A 32 -36.28 -9.74 18.57
C ASP A 32 -36.52 -10.51 19.89
N LEU A 33 -37.53 -10.08 20.64
CA LEU A 33 -37.76 -10.44 22.05
C LEU A 33 -37.96 -11.93 22.38
N ASP A 34 -37.85 -12.84 21.42
CA ASP A 34 -38.18 -14.27 21.61
C ASP A 34 -36.98 -15.24 21.56
N GLU A 35 -35.76 -14.83 21.26
CA GLU A 35 -34.64 -15.80 21.25
C GLU A 35 -33.29 -15.13 21.52
N VAL A 36 -32.59 -15.53 22.58
CA VAL A 36 -31.20 -15.14 22.83
C VAL A 36 -30.27 -16.04 21.99
N LYS A 37 -29.88 -15.57 20.82
CA LYS A 37 -28.81 -16.21 20.02
C LYS A 37 -27.47 -15.60 20.36
N ILE A 38 -26.54 -16.44 20.81
CA ILE A 38 -25.13 -16.07 20.94
C ILE A 38 -24.47 -16.32 19.59
N VAL A 39 -24.21 -15.27 18.83
CA VAL A 39 -23.44 -15.34 17.58
C VAL A 39 -22.02 -14.86 17.85
N ALA A 40 -21.05 -15.74 17.66
CA ALA A 40 -19.63 -15.37 17.73
C ALA A 40 -19.27 -14.56 16.48
N ARG A 41 -18.59 -13.42 16.67
CA ARG A 41 -17.99 -12.66 15.57
C ARG A 41 -16.78 -13.45 15.07
N GLU A 42 -16.71 -13.66 13.75
CA GLU A 42 -15.63 -14.44 13.15
C GLU A 42 -14.34 -13.61 12.99
N ASP A 43 -13.19 -14.29 13.06
CA ASP A 43 -11.88 -13.67 12.80
C ASP A 43 -11.82 -13.09 11.37
N GLY A 44 -11.19 -11.91 11.24
CA GLY A 44 -11.03 -11.21 9.95
C GLY A 44 -12.21 -10.33 9.54
N GLU A 45 -13.23 -10.16 10.37
CA GLU A 45 -14.23 -9.10 10.17
C GLU A 45 -13.57 -7.72 10.32
N THR A 46 -13.99 -6.80 9.44
CA THR A 46 -13.42 -5.45 9.36
C THR A 46 -13.64 -4.63 10.62
N VAL A 47 -12.68 -3.77 10.95
CA VAL A 47 -12.82 -2.74 11.99
C VAL A 47 -13.88 -1.72 11.59
N ASN A 48 -14.02 -1.46 10.28
CA ASN A 48 -15.03 -0.55 9.75
C ASN A 48 -16.39 -1.24 9.61
N GLN A 49 -17.35 -0.89 10.45
CA GLN A 49 -18.70 -1.45 10.46
C GLN A 49 -19.56 -1.13 9.22
N LEU A 50 -19.09 -0.25 8.33
CA LEU A 50 -19.78 0.13 7.09
C LEU A 50 -19.21 -0.62 5.87
N ALA A 51 -18.20 -1.45 6.06
CA ALA A 51 -17.67 -2.33 5.04
C ALA A 51 -18.48 -3.62 4.96
N THR A 52 -18.97 -3.96 3.77
CA THR A 52 -19.81 -5.15 3.54
C THR A 52 -19.18 -6.16 2.59
N VAL A 53 -18.31 -5.72 1.68
CA VAL A 53 -17.69 -6.56 0.65
C VAL A 53 -16.21 -6.26 0.49
N SER A 54 -15.45 -7.24 0.01
CA SER A 54 -14.04 -7.08 -0.42
C SER A 54 -13.16 -6.35 0.59
N ALA A 55 -13.37 -6.62 1.86
CA ALA A 55 -12.64 -6.02 2.95
C ALA A 55 -12.06 -7.11 3.86
N ARG A 56 -10.87 -6.86 4.39
CA ARG A 56 -10.17 -7.73 5.33
C ARG A 56 -9.48 -6.89 6.40
N SER A 57 -9.72 -7.22 7.66
CA SER A 57 -8.86 -6.74 8.74
C SER A 57 -7.61 -7.60 8.83
N PHE A 58 -6.49 -6.98 9.12
CA PHE A 58 -5.22 -7.65 9.37
C PHE A 58 -4.59 -7.18 10.68
N SER A 59 -3.89 -8.09 11.34
CA SER A 59 -3.18 -7.82 12.59
C SER A 59 -1.69 -7.57 12.36
N VAL A 60 -1.07 -6.95 13.34
CA VAL A 60 0.39 -6.74 13.37
C VAL A 60 1.12 -8.09 13.40
N GLU A 61 0.59 -9.03 14.16
CA GLU A 61 1.16 -10.38 14.31
C GLU A 61 1.18 -11.14 12.98
N GLU A 62 0.14 -11.01 12.15
CA GLU A 62 0.14 -11.60 10.80
C GLU A 62 1.28 -11.04 9.97
N SER A 63 1.47 -9.71 9.97
CA SER A 63 2.51 -9.06 9.18
C SER A 63 3.94 -9.42 9.63
N GLN A 64 4.13 -9.75 10.92
CA GLN A 64 5.42 -10.16 11.46
C GLN A 64 5.74 -11.64 11.23
N ARG A 65 4.72 -12.50 11.07
CA ARG A 65 4.88 -13.94 10.87
C ARG A 65 5.04 -14.36 9.43
N TYR A 66 4.35 -13.69 8.51
CA TYR A 66 4.35 -14.12 7.10
C TYR A 66 5.74 -14.01 6.50
N ALA A 67 6.30 -15.17 6.11
CA ALA A 67 7.61 -15.24 5.45
C ALA A 67 7.64 -14.32 4.21
N GLY A 68 8.72 -13.56 4.07
CA GLY A 68 8.90 -12.62 2.97
C GLY A 68 8.11 -11.31 3.08
N SER A 69 7.45 -11.03 4.21
CA SER A 69 6.74 -9.75 4.41
C SER A 69 7.65 -8.58 4.84
N PHE A 70 8.83 -8.84 5.38
CA PHE A 70 9.79 -7.82 5.86
C PHE A 70 9.22 -6.81 6.86
N ASN A 71 8.19 -7.17 7.61
CA ASN A 71 7.44 -6.25 8.47
C ASN A 71 6.78 -5.09 7.68
N ASP A 72 6.45 -5.29 6.42
CA ASP A 72 5.82 -4.33 5.53
C ASP A 72 4.37 -4.73 5.24
N VAL A 73 3.42 -3.83 5.50
CA VAL A 73 1.99 -4.08 5.33
C VAL A 73 1.59 -4.28 3.86
N ALA A 74 2.25 -3.61 2.92
CA ALA A 74 1.98 -3.79 1.50
C ALA A 74 2.47 -5.15 1.01
N ARG A 75 3.68 -5.57 1.41
CA ARG A 75 4.20 -6.92 1.11
C ARG A 75 3.37 -8.02 1.78
N MET A 76 2.86 -7.76 2.99
CA MET A 76 1.93 -8.67 3.65
C MET A 76 0.62 -8.79 2.86
N ALA A 77 0.06 -7.67 2.38
CA ALA A 77 -1.18 -7.66 1.61
C ALA A 77 -1.08 -8.40 0.26
N GLN A 78 0.13 -8.59 -0.29
CA GLN A 78 0.35 -9.43 -1.49
C GLN A 78 -0.07 -10.89 -1.29
N ASN A 79 -0.31 -11.33 -0.05
CA ASN A 79 -0.81 -12.66 0.26
C ASN A 79 -2.34 -12.77 0.17
N PHE A 80 -3.06 -11.66 0.04
CA PHE A 80 -4.51 -11.65 -0.02
C PHE A 80 -5.00 -11.95 -1.44
N ALA A 81 -6.19 -12.54 -1.53
CA ALA A 81 -6.80 -12.81 -2.84
C ALA A 81 -7.01 -11.52 -3.63
N GLY A 82 -6.74 -11.56 -4.93
CA GLY A 82 -6.80 -10.39 -5.82
C GLY A 82 -5.61 -9.45 -5.72
N VAL A 83 -4.60 -9.74 -4.90
CA VAL A 83 -3.43 -8.87 -4.70
C VAL A 83 -2.15 -9.60 -5.09
N GLN A 84 -1.29 -8.93 -5.81
CA GLN A 84 0.04 -9.42 -6.16
C GLN A 84 1.08 -8.29 -6.09
N GLY A 85 2.35 -8.63 -5.89
CA GLY A 85 3.44 -7.66 -6.00
C GLY A 85 3.75 -7.34 -7.46
N ALA A 86 4.22 -6.14 -7.72
CA ALA A 86 4.71 -5.76 -9.04
C ALA A 86 6.09 -6.39 -9.31
N ASP A 87 6.99 -6.30 -8.35
CA ASP A 87 8.34 -6.87 -8.37
C ASP A 87 8.90 -7.07 -6.94
N ASP A 88 10.09 -7.68 -6.82
CA ASP A 88 10.71 -7.93 -5.52
C ASP A 88 11.44 -6.73 -4.92
N SER A 89 11.88 -5.80 -5.75
CA SER A 89 12.66 -4.64 -5.32
C SER A 89 11.80 -3.56 -4.66
N ARG A 90 10.49 -3.56 -4.95
CA ARG A 90 9.51 -2.58 -4.49
C ARG A 90 8.33 -3.27 -3.82
N ASN A 91 7.57 -2.52 -3.06
CA ASN A 91 6.37 -3.01 -2.37
C ASN A 91 5.06 -2.57 -3.03
N ASP A 92 5.12 -2.12 -4.27
CA ASP A 92 3.91 -1.80 -5.04
C ASP A 92 2.99 -3.01 -5.14
N ILE A 93 1.70 -2.79 -4.94
CA ILE A 93 0.68 -3.83 -5.03
C ILE A 93 -0.26 -3.58 -6.20
N ILE A 94 -0.49 -4.64 -6.96
CA ILE A 94 -1.47 -4.71 -8.03
C ILE A 94 -2.74 -5.35 -7.46
N VAL A 95 -3.83 -4.62 -7.44
CA VAL A 95 -5.11 -5.10 -6.91
C VAL A 95 -6.06 -5.35 -8.08
N ARG A 96 -6.44 -6.62 -8.28
CA ARG A 96 -7.39 -7.02 -9.34
C ARG A 96 -6.98 -6.54 -10.74
N GLY A 97 -5.68 -6.52 -11.03
CA GLY A 97 -5.14 -6.07 -12.32
C GLY A 97 -5.11 -4.56 -12.51
N ASN A 98 -5.49 -3.76 -11.51
CA ASN A 98 -5.39 -2.30 -11.57
C ASN A 98 -3.96 -1.83 -11.33
N SER A 99 -3.67 -0.65 -11.86
CA SER A 99 -2.45 0.08 -11.59
C SER A 99 -2.23 0.27 -10.07
N PRO A 100 -1.02 0.09 -9.56
CA PRO A 100 -0.68 0.42 -8.18
C PRO A 100 -0.99 1.85 -7.78
N SER A 101 -0.92 2.83 -8.71
CA SER A 101 -1.25 4.23 -8.44
C SER A 101 -2.70 4.44 -7.98
N GLY A 102 -3.58 3.45 -8.20
CA GLY A 102 -4.96 3.43 -7.73
C GLY A 102 -5.14 3.08 -6.25
N VAL A 103 -4.07 2.79 -5.51
CA VAL A 103 -4.12 2.42 -4.08
C VAL A 103 -4.06 3.68 -3.22
N LEU A 104 -4.91 3.75 -2.20
CA LEU A 104 -4.94 4.82 -1.21
C LEU A 104 -4.38 4.31 0.13
N TYR A 105 -3.49 5.09 0.74
CA TYR A 105 -3.12 4.93 2.14
C TYR A 105 -3.78 6.00 2.98
N ARG A 106 -4.52 5.58 4.02
CA ARG A 106 -5.13 6.44 5.02
C ARG A 106 -4.62 6.06 6.40
N MET A 107 -4.10 7.01 7.17
CA MET A 107 -3.62 6.80 8.52
C MET A 107 -4.38 7.68 9.51
N GLU A 108 -4.95 7.09 10.56
CA GLU A 108 -5.74 7.80 11.58
C GLU A 108 -6.85 8.70 10.99
N GLY A 109 -7.39 8.32 9.81
CA GLY A 109 -8.44 9.04 9.11
C GLY A 109 -7.98 10.09 8.10
N ILE A 110 -6.67 10.32 7.95
CA ILE A 110 -6.08 11.27 6.99
C ILE A 110 -5.42 10.50 5.86
N ASP A 111 -5.73 10.84 4.61
CA ASP A 111 -5.07 10.27 3.44
C ASP A 111 -3.63 10.77 3.39
N ILE A 112 -2.68 9.84 3.42
CA ILE A 112 -1.24 10.13 3.42
C ILE A 112 -0.65 9.99 2.01
N PRO A 113 0.45 10.71 1.71
CA PRO A 113 1.18 10.47 0.48
C PRO A 113 1.80 9.06 0.51
N ASN A 114 2.52 8.71 -0.55
CA ASN A 114 3.24 7.44 -0.59
C ASN A 114 4.10 7.25 0.67
N PRO A 115 3.80 6.26 1.55
CA PRO A 115 4.49 6.08 2.83
C PRO A 115 5.77 5.24 2.69
N ASN A 116 6.55 5.47 1.66
CA ASN A 116 7.77 4.73 1.38
C ASN A 116 8.98 5.66 1.23
N HIS A 117 10.14 5.15 1.59
CA HIS A 117 11.41 5.74 1.23
C HIS A 117 11.64 5.61 -0.28
N PHE A 118 12.33 6.57 -0.87
CA PHE A 118 12.60 6.63 -2.32
C PHE A 118 11.32 6.62 -3.16
N ALA A 119 10.23 7.10 -2.58
CA ALA A 119 8.95 7.21 -3.24
C ALA A 119 8.98 8.32 -4.29
N ARG A 120 8.42 8.02 -5.45
CA ARG A 120 8.19 9.02 -6.50
C ARG A 120 6.75 9.55 -6.41
N PHE A 121 6.53 10.77 -6.81
CA PHE A 121 5.17 11.30 -6.97
C PHE A 121 4.38 10.43 -7.96
N GLY A 122 3.07 10.35 -7.79
CA GLY A 122 2.19 9.54 -8.63
C GLY A 122 2.31 8.02 -8.45
N THR A 123 3.22 7.52 -7.60
CA THR A 123 3.33 6.10 -7.23
C THR A 123 2.86 5.86 -5.81
N THR A 124 2.58 4.61 -5.45
CA THR A 124 2.11 4.23 -4.11
C THR A 124 3.02 3.23 -3.40
N GLY A 125 4.04 2.71 -4.08
CA GLY A 125 5.06 1.84 -3.53
C GLY A 125 6.44 2.44 -3.55
N GLY A 126 7.41 1.68 -3.06
CA GLY A 126 8.82 2.01 -2.99
C GLY A 126 9.64 0.83 -2.48
N PRO A 127 10.97 0.95 -2.45
CA PRO A 127 11.83 -0.15 -1.98
C PRO A 127 11.62 -0.49 -0.51
N ILE A 128 11.39 0.50 0.33
CA ILE A 128 11.37 0.36 1.79
C ILE A 128 10.22 1.19 2.38
N SER A 129 9.32 0.52 3.09
CA SER A 129 8.20 1.18 3.77
C SER A 129 8.65 1.97 5.00
N MET A 130 8.08 3.16 5.19
CA MET A 130 8.12 3.90 6.46
C MET A 130 7.07 3.38 7.45
N LEU A 131 6.05 2.65 6.96
CA LEU A 131 5.03 2.03 7.80
C LEU A 131 5.67 0.91 8.61
N ASN A 132 5.75 1.11 9.91
CA ASN A 132 6.36 0.15 10.81
C ASN A 132 5.28 -0.63 11.56
N ASN A 133 5.28 -1.95 11.41
CA ASN A 133 4.30 -2.83 12.05
C ASN A 133 4.31 -2.74 13.58
N ASN A 134 5.45 -2.37 14.20
CA ASN A 134 5.54 -2.23 15.65
C ASN A 134 4.67 -1.08 16.20
N VAL A 135 4.36 -0.08 15.37
CA VAL A 135 3.52 1.07 15.75
C VAL A 135 2.08 0.97 15.26
N LEU A 136 1.75 -0.01 14.41
CA LEU A 136 0.40 -0.18 13.88
C LEU A 136 -0.49 -1.00 14.84
N ALA A 137 -1.78 -0.76 14.75
CA ALA A 137 -2.85 -1.58 15.32
C ALA A 137 -3.54 -2.37 14.21
N ASN A 138 -4.52 -3.21 14.56
CA ASN A 138 -5.37 -3.86 13.57
C ASN A 138 -5.96 -2.82 12.63
N SER A 139 -5.82 -3.07 11.35
CA SER A 139 -6.12 -2.15 10.27
C SER A 139 -6.91 -2.87 9.20
N ASP A 140 -7.63 -2.11 8.36
CA ASP A 140 -8.44 -2.67 7.29
C ASP A 140 -7.78 -2.47 5.93
N PHE A 141 -7.95 -3.44 5.05
CA PHE A 141 -7.60 -3.34 3.64
C PHE A 141 -8.81 -3.69 2.77
N PHE A 142 -9.10 -2.84 1.80
CA PHE A 142 -10.22 -2.96 0.88
C PHE A 142 -9.71 -3.17 -0.54
N THR A 143 -10.29 -4.12 -1.27
CA THR A 143 -9.92 -4.45 -2.66
C THR A 143 -10.98 -4.05 -3.69
N GLY A 144 -12.05 -3.37 -3.28
CA GLY A 144 -13.08 -2.83 -4.18
C GLY A 144 -14.41 -2.56 -3.48
N ALA A 145 -15.27 -1.81 -4.13
CA ALA A 145 -16.58 -1.34 -3.62
C ALA A 145 -16.49 -0.81 -2.17
N PHE A 146 -15.45 0.01 -1.92
CA PHE A 146 -15.16 0.52 -0.58
C PHE A 146 -16.27 1.43 -0.05
N PRO A 147 -16.43 1.53 1.29
CA PRO A 147 -17.37 2.45 1.93
C PRO A 147 -17.27 3.89 1.43
N ALA A 148 -18.38 4.66 1.46
CA ALA A 148 -18.43 6.00 0.87
C ALA A 148 -17.57 7.06 1.59
N GLU A 149 -16.93 6.76 2.68
CA GLU A 149 -15.93 7.63 3.31
C GLU A 149 -14.55 7.61 2.62
N TYR A 150 -14.30 6.64 1.73
CA TYR A 150 -13.04 6.51 0.99
C TYR A 150 -13.25 6.90 -0.47
N GLY A 151 -12.39 7.71 -1.03
CA GLY A 151 -12.44 8.14 -2.42
C GLY A 151 -11.07 8.57 -2.91
N ASN A 152 -11.01 9.05 -4.14
CA ASN A 152 -9.77 9.32 -4.85
C ASN A 152 -8.86 8.06 -4.93
N ALA A 153 -9.49 6.91 -5.19
CA ALA A 153 -8.85 5.61 -5.31
C ALA A 153 -9.63 4.71 -6.27
N LEU A 154 -8.95 3.88 -7.06
CA LEU A 154 -9.56 2.95 -8.01
C LEU A 154 -9.25 1.48 -7.72
N ALA A 155 -8.12 1.19 -7.06
CA ALA A 155 -7.61 -0.17 -6.87
C ALA A 155 -7.91 -0.72 -5.47
N GLY A 156 -7.41 -0.06 -4.42
CA GLY A 156 -7.56 -0.51 -3.05
C GLY A 156 -7.35 0.59 -2.02
N VAL A 157 -7.70 0.30 -0.77
CA VAL A 157 -7.53 1.26 0.33
C VAL A 157 -6.94 0.57 1.55
N PHE A 158 -5.85 1.09 2.09
CA PHE A 158 -5.37 0.80 3.43
C PHE A 158 -5.92 1.81 4.42
N ASP A 159 -6.76 1.40 5.36
CA ASP A 159 -7.16 2.21 6.52
C ASP A 159 -6.35 1.80 7.75
N LEU A 160 -5.25 2.49 7.94
CA LEU A 160 -4.23 2.18 8.94
C LEU A 160 -4.52 2.90 10.26
N LYS A 161 -4.36 2.17 11.34
CA LYS A 161 -4.46 2.69 12.71
C LYS A 161 -3.12 2.49 13.43
N MET A 162 -2.72 3.48 14.22
CA MET A 162 -1.56 3.35 15.09
C MET A 162 -1.98 2.89 16.48
N ARG A 163 -1.13 2.08 17.14
CA ARG A 163 -1.35 1.69 18.54
C ARG A 163 -1.36 2.94 19.46
N LYS A 164 -2.09 2.83 20.54
CA LYS A 164 -2.01 3.80 21.63
C LYS A 164 -0.87 3.37 22.54
N GLY A 165 0.16 4.06 22.77
CA GLY A 165 1.21 3.65 23.70
C GLY A 165 0.67 3.19 25.05
N ASN A 166 1.43 2.41 25.79
CA ASN A 166 1.06 1.91 27.11
C ASN A 166 0.82 3.08 28.09
N ASN A 167 -0.32 3.12 28.76
CA ASN A 167 -0.67 4.20 29.67
C ASN A 167 -0.38 3.88 31.15
N GLU A 168 0.22 2.71 31.44
CA GLU A 168 0.53 2.26 32.79
C GLU A 168 2.03 2.07 33.04
N LYS A 169 2.76 1.53 32.06
CA LYS A 169 4.20 1.21 32.18
C LYS A 169 4.97 1.81 31.01
N PHE A 170 6.26 2.03 31.25
CA PHE A 170 7.22 2.28 30.17
C PHE A 170 7.65 0.95 29.57
N GLU A 171 7.62 0.86 28.27
CA GLU A 171 8.09 -0.28 27.49
C GLU A 171 9.04 0.20 26.41
N PHE A 172 10.04 -0.62 26.11
CA PHE A 172 11.07 -0.31 25.12
C PHE A 172 11.27 -1.50 24.20
N MET A 173 11.62 -1.23 22.98
CA MET A 173 12.00 -2.25 21.99
C MET A 173 13.24 -1.78 21.24
N GLY A 174 14.18 -2.69 21.06
CA GLY A 174 15.31 -2.54 20.14
C GLY A 174 15.29 -3.65 19.09
N GLN A 175 15.58 -3.31 17.85
CA GLN A 175 15.64 -4.27 16.75
C GLN A 175 16.81 -3.92 15.82
N ILE A 176 17.50 -4.96 15.34
CA ILE A 176 18.49 -4.86 14.27
C ILE A 176 18.16 -5.90 13.20
N GLY A 177 18.26 -5.52 11.94
CA GLY A 177 18.02 -6.38 10.78
C GLY A 177 18.34 -5.68 9.48
N LEU A 178 17.95 -6.26 8.36
CA LEU A 178 18.16 -5.67 7.03
C LEU A 178 17.57 -4.26 6.91
N ASN A 179 16.40 -4.04 7.52
CA ASN A 179 15.72 -2.74 7.50
C ASN A 179 16.35 -1.68 8.43
N GLY A 180 17.52 -1.98 9.02
CA GLY A 180 18.26 -1.03 9.82
C GLY A 180 18.22 -1.31 11.32
N LEU A 181 18.69 -0.33 12.09
CA LEU A 181 18.62 -0.27 13.54
C LEU A 181 17.37 0.50 13.94
N GLU A 182 16.55 -0.09 14.82
CA GLU A 182 15.27 0.46 15.25
C GLU A 182 15.20 0.53 16.77
N GLY A 183 14.67 1.63 17.28
CA GLY A 183 14.37 1.82 18.69
C GLY A 183 12.97 2.36 18.89
N MET A 184 12.22 1.75 19.80
CA MET A 184 10.87 2.19 20.16
C MET A 184 10.76 2.39 21.67
N ALA A 185 10.04 3.44 22.06
CA ALA A 185 9.68 3.71 23.45
C ALA A 185 8.19 4.05 23.54
N GLU A 186 7.52 3.50 24.53
CA GLU A 186 6.14 3.85 24.85
C GLU A 186 5.93 3.93 26.36
N GLY A 187 4.94 4.71 26.79
CA GLY A 187 4.67 4.82 28.21
C GLY A 187 3.62 5.88 28.56
N PRO A 188 3.31 5.99 29.86
CA PRO A 188 2.36 6.98 30.36
C PRO A 188 2.94 8.40 30.32
N ILE A 189 2.20 9.34 29.71
CA ILE A 189 2.39 10.78 29.95
C ILE A 189 1.76 11.14 31.30
N SER A 190 0.59 10.59 31.57
CA SER A 190 -0.07 10.71 32.87
C SER A 190 -0.92 9.47 33.15
N ARG A 191 -0.54 8.69 34.16
CA ARG A 191 -1.32 7.51 34.61
C ARG A 191 -2.72 7.94 35.08
N LYS A 192 -2.83 9.04 35.82
CA LYS A 192 -4.11 9.56 36.33
C LYS A 192 -5.09 9.90 35.21
N LYS A 193 -4.61 10.48 34.12
CA LYS A 193 -5.41 10.86 32.94
C LYS A 193 -5.42 9.76 31.87
N ARG A 194 -4.73 8.64 32.09
CA ARG A 194 -4.53 7.54 31.13
C ARG A 194 -3.99 8.01 29.75
N SER A 195 -3.22 9.10 29.77
CA SER A 195 -2.58 9.58 28.54
C SER A 195 -1.24 8.86 28.35
N SER A 196 -0.93 8.58 27.09
CA SER A 196 0.24 7.80 26.69
C SER A 196 0.94 8.39 25.48
N PHE A 197 2.20 8.00 25.31
CA PHE A 197 2.96 8.24 24.10
C PHE A 197 3.50 6.93 23.56
N LEU A 198 3.77 6.94 22.26
CA LEU A 198 4.52 5.93 21.53
C LEU A 198 5.41 6.68 20.54
N VAL A 199 6.68 6.31 20.47
CA VAL A 199 7.66 6.85 19.53
C VAL A 199 8.53 5.72 19.02
N ASN A 200 8.80 5.73 17.72
CA ASN A 200 9.68 4.77 17.06
C ASN A 200 10.59 5.50 16.08
N TYR A 201 11.86 5.16 16.11
CA TYR A 201 12.88 5.70 15.20
C TYR A 201 13.67 4.56 14.58
N ARG A 202 13.93 4.66 13.27
CA ARG A 202 14.72 3.71 12.51
C ARG A 202 15.79 4.43 11.69
N TYR A 203 16.97 3.81 11.62
CA TYR A 203 18.11 4.26 10.83
C TYR A 203 18.67 3.11 10.00
N SER A 204 18.93 3.36 8.71
CA SER A 204 19.53 2.40 7.78
C SER A 204 20.95 2.02 8.20
N THR A 205 21.26 0.72 8.19
CA THR A 205 22.58 0.18 8.53
C THR A 205 23.28 -0.48 7.33
N LEU A 206 22.77 -0.32 6.12
CA LEU A 206 23.30 -0.99 4.93
C LEU A 206 24.75 -0.62 4.63
N GLU A 207 25.14 0.65 4.82
CA GLU A 207 26.54 1.08 4.69
C GLU A 207 27.46 0.42 5.74
N LEU A 208 26.98 0.29 6.98
CA LEU A 208 27.76 -0.39 8.03
C LEU A 208 27.93 -1.88 7.71
N ALA A 209 26.91 -2.50 7.15
CA ALA A 209 26.96 -3.89 6.75
C ALA A 209 27.95 -4.11 5.56
N GLN A 210 27.97 -3.20 4.60
CA GLN A 210 28.97 -3.22 3.51
C GLN A 210 30.40 -2.99 4.06
N ALA A 211 30.57 -2.07 5.01
CA ALA A 211 31.89 -1.79 5.60
C ALA A 211 32.50 -2.99 6.35
N VAL A 212 31.66 -3.94 6.81
CA VAL A 212 32.11 -5.22 7.40
C VAL A 212 32.16 -6.39 6.39
N GLY A 213 32.05 -6.09 5.09
CA GLY A 213 32.26 -7.05 4.00
C GLY A 213 31.00 -7.79 3.53
N LEU A 214 29.80 -7.35 3.90
CA LEU A 214 28.57 -7.88 3.33
C LEU A 214 28.31 -7.24 1.96
N ASP A 215 28.28 -8.06 0.91
CA ASP A 215 27.94 -7.65 -0.44
C ASP A 215 26.44 -7.83 -0.70
N PHE A 216 25.78 -6.78 -1.15
CA PHE A 216 24.34 -6.77 -1.46
C PHE A 216 24.06 -6.92 -2.96
N GLY A 217 25.10 -7.16 -3.78
CA GLY A 217 24.97 -7.29 -5.23
C GLY A 217 24.64 -5.98 -5.95
N THR A 218 24.78 -4.84 -5.27
CA THR A 218 24.60 -3.50 -5.84
C THR A 218 25.54 -2.48 -5.21
N ALA A 219 26.03 -1.58 -6.04
CA ALA A 219 26.82 -0.42 -5.62
C ALA A 219 25.95 0.69 -5.00
N ALA A 220 24.65 0.72 -5.33
CA ALA A 220 23.70 1.70 -4.87
C ALA A 220 23.18 1.40 -3.45
N LEU A 221 23.81 1.95 -2.43
CA LEU A 221 23.38 1.76 -1.03
C LEU A 221 22.40 2.85 -0.59
N PRO A 222 21.14 2.48 -0.32
CA PRO A 222 20.15 3.43 0.15
C PRO A 222 20.42 3.86 1.60
N LYS A 223 20.48 5.17 1.81
CA LYS A 223 20.53 5.80 3.14
C LYS A 223 19.16 6.32 3.49
N TYR A 224 18.61 5.89 4.62
CA TYR A 224 17.31 6.38 5.07
C TYR A 224 17.20 6.37 6.59
N GLN A 225 16.30 7.19 7.06
CA GLN A 225 15.85 7.21 8.46
C GLN A 225 14.40 7.63 8.53
N ASP A 226 13.68 7.13 9.52
CA ASP A 226 12.28 7.49 9.73
C ASP A 226 11.92 7.55 11.22
N LEU A 227 10.90 8.37 11.48
CA LEU A 227 10.31 8.59 12.79
C LEU A 227 8.81 8.39 12.70
N SER A 228 8.24 7.67 13.65
CA SER A 228 6.79 7.57 13.85
C SER A 228 6.46 7.85 15.30
N PHE A 229 5.38 8.59 15.55
CA PHE A 229 4.94 8.86 16.93
C PHE A 229 3.43 8.95 17.04
N LYS A 230 2.91 8.64 18.23
CA LYS A 230 1.52 8.91 18.61
C LYS A 230 1.42 9.33 20.08
N LEU A 231 0.72 10.44 20.33
CA LEU A 231 0.34 10.90 21.66
C LEU A 231 -1.16 10.76 21.82
N ASN A 232 -1.59 10.21 22.95
CA ASN A 232 -2.97 9.87 23.18
C ASN A 232 -3.46 10.53 24.48
N PHE A 233 -4.48 11.40 24.37
CA PHE A 233 -5.04 12.18 25.46
C PHE A 233 -6.54 11.91 25.59
N PRO A 234 -6.94 10.85 26.31
CA PRO A 234 -8.35 10.61 26.62
C PRO A 234 -8.88 11.66 27.60
N HIS A 235 -10.13 12.05 27.41
CA HIS A 235 -10.84 12.95 28.30
C HIS A 235 -12.28 12.46 28.54
N LYS A 236 -13.01 13.10 29.47
CA LYS A 236 -14.31 12.61 29.96
C LYS A 236 -15.33 12.25 28.86
N LYS A 237 -15.34 12.98 27.75
CA LYS A 237 -16.30 12.77 26.65
C LYS A 237 -15.67 12.41 25.31
N GLY A 238 -14.36 12.12 25.27
CA GLY A 238 -13.72 11.83 23.99
C GLY A 238 -12.23 11.62 24.08
N LEU A 239 -11.55 11.88 22.97
CA LEU A 239 -10.15 11.57 22.77
C LEU A 239 -9.51 12.59 21.84
N THR A 240 -8.34 13.08 22.21
CA THR A 240 -7.47 13.87 21.32
C THR A 240 -6.19 13.10 21.08
N GLN A 241 -5.80 12.97 19.84
CA GLN A 241 -4.60 12.25 19.42
C GLN A 241 -3.74 13.14 18.54
N PHE A 242 -2.43 13.12 18.77
CA PHE A 242 -1.43 13.68 17.88
C PHE A 242 -0.63 12.52 17.32
N PHE A 243 -0.35 12.54 16.05
CA PHE A 243 0.38 11.46 15.40
C PHE A 243 1.20 11.99 14.22
N GLY A 244 2.20 11.23 13.85
CA GLY A 244 3.01 11.56 12.70
C GLY A 244 3.91 10.42 12.27
N ILE A 245 4.27 10.47 11.00
CA ILE A 245 5.25 9.60 10.36
C ILE A 245 6.04 10.44 9.36
N GLY A 246 7.34 10.19 9.26
CA GLY A 246 8.15 10.86 8.25
C GLY A 246 9.50 10.20 8.10
N GLY A 247 10.06 10.33 6.90
CA GLY A 247 11.34 9.75 6.55
C GLY A 247 12.15 10.64 5.59
N LEU A 248 13.45 10.53 5.73
CA LEU A 248 14.45 11.14 4.86
C LEU A 248 15.17 10.03 4.11
N SER A 249 15.34 10.18 2.80
CA SER A 249 15.97 9.16 1.95
C SER A 249 16.90 9.79 0.92
N LYS A 250 18.05 9.15 0.74
CA LYS A 250 19.04 9.55 -0.26
C LYS A 250 19.75 8.32 -0.82
N ILE A 251 19.88 8.26 -2.13
CA ILE A 251 20.66 7.25 -2.84
C ILE A 251 21.48 7.92 -3.92
N ALA A 252 22.66 7.42 -4.16
CA ALA A 252 23.48 7.75 -5.32
C ALA A 252 23.93 6.44 -5.97
N THR A 253 23.85 6.37 -7.29
CA THR A 253 24.38 5.29 -8.09
C THR A 253 25.40 5.89 -9.04
N LEU A 254 26.65 5.54 -8.85
CA LEU A 254 27.72 6.07 -9.67
C LEU A 254 28.13 5.03 -10.73
N ALA A 255 28.34 5.48 -11.96
CA ALA A 255 28.77 4.61 -13.04
C ALA A 255 30.10 3.89 -12.71
N ALA A 256 31.00 4.59 -12.00
CA ALA A 256 32.29 4.06 -11.57
C ALA A 256 32.18 2.88 -10.58
N ASP A 257 31.09 2.84 -9.80
CA ASP A 257 30.83 1.80 -8.80
C ASP A 257 30.09 0.60 -9.39
N THR A 258 29.51 0.73 -10.59
CA THR A 258 28.79 -0.30 -11.30
C THR A 258 29.76 -1.31 -11.91
N LYS A 259 30.11 -2.34 -11.14
CA LYS A 259 31.12 -3.37 -11.53
C LYS A 259 30.60 -4.45 -12.44
N ASP A 260 29.29 -4.74 -12.37
CA ASP A 260 28.67 -5.83 -13.12
C ASP A 260 27.52 -5.29 -13.99
N ALA A 261 27.45 -5.79 -15.22
CA ALA A 261 26.32 -5.53 -16.11
C ALA A 261 24.98 -6.05 -15.55
N ASN A 262 25.00 -6.88 -14.50
CA ASN A 262 23.81 -7.42 -13.83
C ASN A 262 23.43 -6.68 -12.54
N ASP A 263 24.13 -5.57 -12.20
CA ASP A 263 23.72 -4.75 -11.05
C ASP A 263 22.30 -4.23 -11.28
N LEU A 264 21.37 -4.59 -10.38
CA LEU A 264 19.95 -4.22 -10.43
C LEU A 264 19.71 -2.71 -10.48
N TRP A 265 20.63 -1.92 -9.94
CA TRP A 265 20.54 -0.47 -9.78
C TRP A 265 21.69 0.27 -10.47
N GLY A 266 22.57 -0.46 -11.15
CA GLY A 266 23.71 0.10 -11.86
C GLY A 266 23.30 0.71 -13.19
N PHE A 267 23.66 1.95 -13.43
CA PHE A 267 23.48 2.61 -14.71
C PHE A 267 24.83 2.82 -15.35
N GLN A 268 25.16 2.05 -16.41
CA GLN A 268 26.39 2.24 -17.15
C GLN A 268 26.38 3.61 -17.86
N GLY A 269 27.43 4.39 -17.65
CA GLY A 269 27.58 5.69 -18.29
C GLY A 269 26.75 6.84 -17.69
N ASN A 270 26.06 6.61 -16.56
CA ASN A 270 25.31 7.66 -15.87
C ASN A 270 25.55 7.62 -14.38
N ASP A 271 25.70 8.81 -13.79
CA ASP A 271 25.61 9.04 -12.34
C ASP A 271 24.22 9.51 -11.99
N VAL A 272 23.52 8.79 -11.11
CA VAL A 272 22.16 9.10 -10.70
C VAL A 272 22.13 9.46 -9.22
N TYR A 273 21.65 10.64 -8.91
CA TYR A 273 21.42 11.12 -7.55
C TYR A 273 19.94 11.27 -7.32
N PHE A 274 19.41 10.62 -6.28
CA PHE A 274 17.99 10.68 -5.95
C PHE A 274 17.77 10.83 -4.45
N SER A 275 16.91 11.79 -4.08
CA SER A 275 16.58 12.08 -2.70
C SER A 275 15.10 12.38 -2.58
N THR A 276 14.44 11.75 -1.61
CA THR A 276 13.04 12.03 -1.28
C THR A 276 12.86 12.16 0.22
N ASN A 277 12.10 13.17 0.62
CA ASN A 277 11.71 13.34 2.00
C ASN A 277 10.19 13.40 2.05
N THR A 278 9.60 12.55 2.88
CA THR A 278 8.14 12.49 3.03
C THR A 278 7.80 12.53 4.51
N GLY A 279 6.82 13.34 4.87
CA GLY A 279 6.35 13.41 6.24
C GLY A 279 4.91 13.86 6.33
N MET A 280 4.24 13.38 7.37
CA MET A 280 2.91 13.85 7.74
C MET A 280 2.80 13.95 9.26
N MET A 281 2.05 14.93 9.72
CA MET A 281 1.60 15.00 11.11
C MET A 281 0.13 15.39 11.15
N GLY A 282 -0.57 14.93 12.17
CA GLY A 282 -1.98 15.24 12.31
C GLY A 282 -2.47 15.26 13.74
N VAL A 283 -3.62 15.89 13.89
CA VAL A 283 -4.42 15.89 15.13
C VAL A 283 -5.78 15.33 14.79
N ASN A 284 -6.21 14.37 15.58
CA ASN A 284 -7.57 13.83 15.52
C ASN A 284 -8.23 14.08 16.86
N HIS A 285 -9.34 14.84 16.85
CA HIS A 285 -10.16 15.11 18.03
C HIS A 285 -11.53 14.49 17.84
N LYS A 286 -11.83 13.49 18.67
CA LYS A 286 -13.10 12.80 18.70
C LYS A 286 -13.87 13.18 19.97
N GLN A 287 -15.08 13.74 19.80
CA GLN A 287 -15.93 14.18 20.88
C GLN A 287 -17.28 13.49 20.83
N ARG A 288 -17.65 12.81 21.90
CA ARG A 288 -19.00 12.25 22.09
C ARG A 288 -19.97 13.36 22.47
N ILE A 289 -21.06 13.48 21.71
CA ILE A 289 -22.15 14.40 21.97
C ILE A 289 -23.11 13.78 23.00
N ASN A 290 -23.55 12.56 22.74
CA ASN A 290 -24.41 11.75 23.61
C ASN A 290 -24.02 10.26 23.51
N SER A 291 -24.87 9.35 24.02
CA SER A 291 -24.63 7.90 23.97
C SER A 291 -24.55 7.37 22.53
N ASN A 292 -25.22 7.99 21.60
CA ASN A 292 -25.44 7.47 20.23
C ASN A 292 -24.70 8.25 19.16
N SER A 293 -24.13 9.42 19.48
CA SER A 293 -23.49 10.25 18.47
C SER A 293 -22.16 10.84 18.92
N PHE A 294 -21.27 11.00 17.96
CA PHE A 294 -20.00 11.69 18.12
C PHE A 294 -19.65 12.45 16.84
N PHE A 295 -18.83 13.46 17.00
CA PHE A 295 -18.13 14.08 15.88
C PHE A 295 -16.61 13.86 16.01
N GLU A 296 -15.94 14.00 14.91
CA GLU A 296 -14.49 13.86 14.77
C GLU A 296 -13.99 14.99 13.87
N VAL A 297 -12.99 15.71 14.35
CA VAL A 297 -12.30 16.76 13.59
C VAL A 297 -10.85 16.35 13.41
N MET A 298 -10.37 16.39 12.19
CA MET A 298 -8.99 16.04 11.83
C MET A 298 -8.32 17.22 11.13
N LEU A 299 -7.12 17.53 11.58
CA LEU A 299 -6.22 18.47 10.93
C LEU A 299 -4.92 17.78 10.60
N GLY A 300 -4.45 17.87 9.38
CA GLY A 300 -3.20 17.24 8.93
C GLY A 300 -2.36 18.16 8.07
N GLY A 301 -1.06 18.10 8.26
CA GLY A 301 -0.06 18.70 7.39
C GLY A 301 0.85 17.61 6.83
N GLN A 302 1.15 17.68 5.54
CA GLN A 302 1.98 16.70 4.84
C GLN A 302 2.95 17.43 3.91
N ILE A 303 4.12 16.85 3.74
CA ILE A 303 5.11 17.31 2.76
C ILE A 303 5.73 16.09 2.08
N ALA A 304 5.90 16.18 0.78
CA ALA A 304 6.72 15.25 0.00
C ALA A 304 7.64 16.08 -0.91
N THR A 305 8.94 15.73 -0.94
CA THR A 305 9.93 16.34 -1.82
C THR A 305 10.57 15.29 -2.69
N SER A 306 10.93 15.64 -3.90
CA SER A 306 11.67 14.78 -4.83
C SER A 306 12.74 15.61 -5.51
N VAL A 307 14.00 15.23 -5.30
CA VAL A 307 15.15 15.83 -5.96
C VAL A 307 15.87 14.72 -6.71
N ALA A 308 16.05 14.91 -8.01
CA ALA A 308 16.76 13.97 -8.86
C ALA A 308 17.71 14.71 -9.79
N GLN A 309 18.89 14.14 -9.98
CA GLN A 309 19.88 14.58 -10.97
C GLN A 309 20.40 13.35 -11.68
N ASN A 310 20.48 13.42 -12.99
CA ASN A 310 21.15 12.43 -13.83
C ASN A 310 22.26 13.11 -14.62
N ASP A 311 23.46 12.63 -14.46
CA ASP A 311 24.65 13.06 -15.17
C ASP A 311 25.09 11.95 -16.12
N THR A 312 25.14 12.24 -17.41
CA THR A 312 25.73 11.35 -18.41
C THR A 312 27.21 11.58 -18.49
N LEU A 313 28.01 10.52 -18.45
CA LEU A 313 29.45 10.58 -18.58
C LEU A 313 29.87 10.64 -20.05
N ASP A 314 31.01 11.24 -20.34
CA ASP A 314 31.59 11.22 -21.68
C ASP A 314 32.03 9.78 -22.10
N ALA A 315 32.51 9.62 -23.34
CA ALA A 315 32.94 8.35 -23.86
C ALA A 315 34.10 7.69 -23.06
N ASN A 316 34.83 8.49 -22.27
CA ASN A 316 35.92 8.04 -21.40
C ASN A 316 35.42 7.69 -19.98
N GLY A 317 34.15 8.02 -19.66
CA GLY A 317 33.58 7.82 -18.31
C GLY A 317 34.09 8.81 -17.26
N GLU A 318 34.66 9.95 -17.68
CA GLU A 318 35.37 10.89 -16.76
C GLU A 318 34.64 12.21 -16.54
N ASN A 319 33.97 12.76 -17.56
CA ASN A 319 33.36 14.09 -17.47
C ASN A 319 31.84 14.01 -17.38
N PRO A 320 31.25 14.27 -16.19
CA PRO A 320 29.81 14.24 -16.03
C PRO A 320 29.17 15.47 -16.70
N PHE A 321 28.09 15.26 -17.43
CA PHE A 321 27.25 16.27 -18.01
C PHE A 321 25.80 16.05 -17.53
N THR A 322 25.25 17.02 -16.82
CA THR A 322 23.88 16.93 -16.31
C THR A 322 22.88 16.97 -17.45
N ASN A 323 22.10 15.90 -17.60
CA ASN A 323 21.07 15.78 -18.63
C ASN A 323 19.64 15.91 -18.07
N PHE A 324 19.42 15.62 -16.78
CA PHE A 324 18.12 15.74 -16.13
C PHE A 324 18.25 16.35 -14.73
N LEU A 325 17.36 17.29 -14.43
CA LEU A 325 17.23 17.91 -13.11
C LEU A 325 15.77 17.94 -12.70
N ALA A 326 15.48 17.47 -11.48
CA ALA A 326 14.19 17.64 -10.84
C ALA A 326 14.36 18.16 -9.41
N ASN A 327 13.56 19.14 -9.03
CA ASN A 327 13.49 19.68 -7.68
C ASN A 327 12.05 20.10 -7.38
N SER A 328 11.26 19.14 -6.94
CA SER A 328 9.82 19.32 -6.79
C SER A 328 9.37 19.05 -5.37
N SER A 329 8.36 19.80 -4.90
CA SER A 329 7.72 19.59 -3.61
C SER A 329 6.21 19.75 -3.68
N ILE A 330 5.52 18.89 -2.95
CA ILE A 330 4.07 18.92 -2.75
C ILE A 330 3.82 18.97 -1.25
N THR A 331 3.22 20.06 -0.79
CA THR A 331 2.73 20.20 0.58
C THR A 331 1.19 20.10 0.55
N LYS A 332 0.60 19.30 1.44
CA LYS A 332 -0.85 19.18 1.54
C LYS A 332 -1.31 19.49 2.96
N GLN A 333 -2.32 20.32 3.07
CA GLN A 333 -3.06 20.61 4.30
C GLN A 333 -4.43 19.96 4.22
N THR A 334 -4.77 19.10 5.18
CA THR A 334 -6.08 18.43 5.25
C THR A 334 -6.85 18.95 6.45
N THR A 335 -8.08 19.38 6.23
CA THR A 335 -9.08 19.61 7.28
C THR A 335 -10.24 18.66 7.01
N ALA A 336 -10.63 17.86 8.01
CA ALA A 336 -11.74 16.95 7.84
C ALA A 336 -12.67 16.99 9.05
N PHE A 337 -13.94 16.78 8.78
CA PHE A 337 -15.00 16.66 9.76
C PHE A 337 -15.83 15.41 9.47
N ASN A 338 -16.08 14.60 10.49
CA ASN A 338 -16.97 13.45 10.44
C ASN A 338 -17.99 13.52 11.57
N TYR A 339 -19.23 13.20 11.27
CA TYR A 339 -20.31 13.00 12.24
C TYR A 339 -20.89 11.61 12.09
N GLN A 340 -21.01 10.90 13.19
CA GLN A 340 -21.67 9.59 13.22
C GLN A 340 -22.79 9.60 14.25
N ASN A 341 -23.96 9.06 13.86
CA ASN A 341 -25.10 8.94 14.74
C ASN A 341 -25.81 7.60 14.53
N LYS A 342 -25.96 6.88 15.63
CA LYS A 342 -26.75 5.68 15.72
C LYS A 342 -28.18 6.09 16.08
N LEU A 343 -29.05 6.21 15.08
CA LEU A 343 -30.44 6.61 15.25
C LEU A 343 -31.26 5.55 16.00
N SER A 344 -30.93 4.26 15.78
CA SER A 344 -31.51 3.12 16.47
C SER A 344 -30.56 1.90 16.36
N SER A 345 -30.92 0.74 16.91
CA SER A 345 -30.19 -0.52 16.68
C SER A 345 -30.10 -0.88 15.19
N ARG A 346 -31.08 -0.46 14.39
CA ARG A 346 -31.16 -0.75 12.96
C ARG A 346 -30.50 0.31 12.07
N HIS A 347 -30.41 1.56 12.48
CA HIS A 347 -29.99 2.69 11.65
C HIS A 347 -28.74 3.36 12.19
N LEU A 348 -27.67 3.34 11.41
CA LEU A 348 -26.42 4.09 11.64
C LEU A 348 -26.19 5.02 10.45
N ILE A 349 -25.99 6.28 10.70
CA ILE A 349 -25.56 7.26 9.68
C ILE A 349 -24.16 7.77 9.98
N LYS A 350 -23.39 7.99 8.92
CA LYS A 350 -22.11 8.67 8.95
C LYS A 350 -22.05 9.68 7.82
N THR A 351 -21.67 10.91 8.12
CA THR A 351 -21.48 11.97 7.13
C THR A 351 -20.24 12.77 7.46
N GLY A 352 -19.61 13.31 6.46
CA GLY A 352 -18.40 14.10 6.66
C GLY A 352 -17.94 14.80 5.39
N MET A 353 -16.85 15.53 5.55
CA MET A 353 -16.21 16.24 4.45
C MET A 353 -14.71 16.32 4.70
N PHE A 354 -13.93 16.14 3.64
CA PHE A 354 -12.50 16.42 3.60
C PHE A 354 -12.27 17.65 2.73
N PHE A 355 -11.40 18.51 3.18
CA PHE A 355 -10.88 19.66 2.44
C PHE A 355 -9.35 19.54 2.40
N ASP A 356 -8.81 19.30 1.23
CA ASP A 356 -7.36 19.23 0.97
C ASP A 356 -6.92 20.46 0.18
N MET A 357 -5.97 21.21 0.74
CA MET A 357 -5.28 22.31 0.07
C MET A 357 -3.86 21.87 -0.24
N TYR A 358 -3.49 21.90 -1.50
CA TYR A 358 -2.16 21.57 -2.00
C TYR A 358 -1.39 22.87 -2.32
N PHE A 359 -0.14 22.91 -1.89
CA PHE A 359 0.85 23.92 -2.25
C PHE A 359 1.93 23.22 -3.06
N LEU A 360 2.09 23.63 -4.30
CA LEU A 360 2.92 22.96 -5.30
C LEU A 360 4.11 23.83 -5.64
N ASN A 361 5.29 23.21 -5.75
CA ASN A 361 6.48 23.78 -6.34
C ASN A 361 7.10 22.65 -7.17
N LEU A 362 6.87 22.67 -8.50
CA LEU A 362 7.27 21.64 -9.44
C LEU A 362 8.30 22.24 -10.39
N SER A 363 9.48 21.63 -10.47
CA SER A 363 10.57 22.10 -11.32
C SER A 363 11.37 20.90 -11.83
N ASP A 364 11.08 20.49 -13.06
CA ASP A 364 11.76 19.39 -13.75
C ASP A 364 12.23 19.84 -15.13
N SER A 365 13.47 19.53 -15.50
CA SER A 365 14.07 19.93 -16.75
C SER A 365 14.93 18.82 -17.36
N LEU A 366 14.87 18.70 -18.68
CA LEU A 366 15.64 17.75 -19.46
C LEU A 366 16.48 18.49 -20.49
N TYR A 367 17.75 18.13 -20.59
CA TYR A 367 18.62 18.70 -21.61
C TYR A 367 18.26 18.17 -23.00
N SER A 368 18.13 19.08 -23.94
CA SER A 368 17.91 18.77 -25.35
C SER A 368 19.22 18.89 -26.12
N SER A 369 19.74 17.77 -26.60
CA SER A 369 20.94 17.74 -27.46
C SER A 369 20.74 18.49 -28.79
N THR A 370 19.50 18.59 -29.25
CA THR A 370 19.15 19.28 -30.49
C THR A 370 19.31 20.81 -30.36
N THR A 371 18.92 21.37 -29.22
CA THR A 371 18.95 22.82 -28.99
C THR A 371 20.16 23.27 -28.15
N GLY A 372 20.87 22.35 -27.48
CA GLY A 372 21.95 22.66 -26.54
C GLY A 372 21.45 23.34 -25.27
N GLN A 373 20.19 23.24 -24.91
CA GLN A 373 19.58 23.92 -23.77
C GLN A 373 18.68 22.99 -22.96
N PHE A 374 18.45 23.32 -21.69
CA PHE A 374 17.43 22.62 -20.88
C PHE A 374 16.02 23.01 -21.30
N ARG A 375 15.21 22.02 -21.66
CA ARG A 375 13.76 22.15 -21.84
C ARG A 375 13.08 21.93 -20.51
N LYS A 376 12.18 22.81 -20.11
CA LYS A 376 11.35 22.63 -18.94
C LYS A 376 10.28 21.56 -19.23
N LEU A 377 10.23 20.53 -18.42
CA LEU A 377 9.16 19.55 -18.42
C LEU A 377 8.02 20.02 -17.51
N ARG A 378 8.35 20.65 -16.40
CA ARG A 378 7.44 21.31 -15.45
C ARG A 378 8.11 22.53 -14.85
N ASP A 379 7.36 23.59 -14.71
CA ASP A 379 7.76 24.79 -13.99
C ASP A 379 6.49 25.46 -13.45
N PHE A 380 6.04 25.04 -12.27
CA PHE A 380 4.79 25.53 -11.69
C PHE A 380 4.94 25.76 -10.18
N LYS A 381 4.50 26.93 -9.75
CA LYS A 381 4.35 27.27 -8.32
C LYS A 381 2.97 27.83 -8.07
N GLY A 382 2.19 27.16 -7.22
CA GLY A 382 0.80 27.58 -6.98
C GLY A 382 0.06 26.66 -6.03
N THR A 383 -1.26 26.76 -6.03
CA THR A 383 -2.15 26.00 -5.15
C THR A 383 -3.23 25.27 -5.93
N MET A 384 -3.72 24.20 -5.33
CA MET A 384 -4.84 23.40 -5.82
C MET A 384 -5.65 22.92 -4.62
N ALA A 385 -6.98 22.79 -4.77
CA ALA A 385 -7.85 22.29 -3.71
C ALA A 385 -8.74 21.14 -4.19
N LEU A 386 -8.94 20.17 -3.30
CA LEU A 386 -9.84 19.03 -3.50
C LEU A 386 -10.81 18.95 -2.30
N ILE A 387 -12.13 19.02 -2.59
CA ILE A 387 -13.21 18.98 -1.60
C ILE A 387 -13.96 17.67 -1.77
N ARG A 388 -14.18 16.93 -0.67
CA ARG A 388 -14.71 15.57 -0.72
C ARG A 388 -15.77 15.32 0.36
N PRO A 389 -17.02 15.69 0.15
CA PRO A 389 -18.14 15.34 1.03
C PRO A 389 -18.56 13.88 0.84
N HIS A 390 -19.04 13.27 1.93
CA HIS A 390 -19.60 11.93 1.90
C HIS A 390 -20.76 11.75 2.85
N PHE A 391 -21.64 10.83 2.52
CA PHE A 391 -22.75 10.36 3.35
C PHE A 391 -22.89 8.85 3.23
N GLN A 392 -23.14 8.18 4.36
CA GLN A 392 -23.39 6.74 4.43
C GLN A 392 -24.53 6.44 5.41
N HIS A 393 -25.30 5.43 5.06
CA HIS A 393 -26.35 4.90 5.90
C HIS A 393 -26.27 3.37 5.92
N ARG A 394 -26.15 2.79 7.12
CA ARG A 394 -26.33 1.36 7.34
C ARG A 394 -27.74 1.12 7.90
N TYR A 395 -28.46 0.23 7.23
CA TYR A 395 -29.78 -0.20 7.64
C TYR A 395 -29.80 -1.72 7.84
N ARG A 396 -30.01 -2.15 9.06
CA ARG A 396 -30.24 -3.57 9.41
C ARG A 396 -31.74 -3.83 9.32
N LEU A 397 -32.16 -4.46 8.20
CA LEU A 397 -33.56 -4.78 7.98
C LEU A 397 -34.06 -5.76 9.07
N ASN A 398 -33.24 -6.77 9.36
CA ASN A 398 -33.40 -7.74 10.43
C ASN A 398 -32.01 -8.23 10.89
N GLU A 399 -31.93 -9.33 11.64
CA GLU A 399 -30.67 -9.91 12.10
C GLU A 399 -29.79 -10.44 10.94
N ASP A 400 -30.44 -10.93 9.89
CA ASP A 400 -29.78 -11.57 8.77
C ASP A 400 -29.41 -10.59 7.64
N PHE A 401 -30.20 -9.53 7.42
CA PHE A 401 -30.05 -8.62 6.30
C PHE A 401 -29.54 -7.24 6.70
N THR A 402 -28.41 -6.84 6.12
CA THR A 402 -27.84 -5.49 6.27
C THR A 402 -27.68 -4.84 4.88
N LEU A 403 -28.19 -3.63 4.75
CA LEU A 403 -27.99 -2.74 3.61
C LEU A 403 -27.09 -1.57 4.04
N VAL A 404 -26.04 -1.32 3.27
CA VAL A 404 -25.22 -0.11 3.39
C VAL A 404 -25.36 0.66 2.09
N SER A 405 -25.79 1.90 2.16
CA SER A 405 -25.87 2.80 1.01
C SER A 405 -25.11 4.10 1.30
N GLY A 406 -24.59 4.72 0.28
CA GLY A 406 -23.86 5.96 0.46
C GLY A 406 -23.61 6.70 -0.84
N VAL A 407 -23.17 7.92 -0.69
CA VAL A 407 -22.70 8.76 -1.78
C VAL A 407 -21.43 9.47 -1.34
N TYR A 408 -20.46 9.49 -2.22
CA TYR A 408 -19.25 10.28 -2.10
C TYR A 408 -19.22 11.26 -3.29
N ALA A 409 -18.69 12.44 -3.06
CA ALA A 409 -18.44 13.36 -4.15
C ALA A 409 -17.06 13.98 -4.01
N GLN A 410 -16.48 14.42 -5.12
CA GLN A 410 -15.24 15.18 -5.12
C GLN A 410 -15.28 16.31 -6.12
N PHE A 411 -14.66 17.43 -5.73
CA PHE A 411 -14.59 18.65 -6.52
C PHE A 411 -13.13 19.13 -6.50
N LEU A 412 -12.55 19.20 -7.70
CA LEU A 412 -11.20 19.72 -7.94
C LEU A 412 -11.30 21.13 -8.48
N ASN A 413 -10.69 22.11 -7.84
CA ASN A 413 -10.77 23.51 -8.26
C ASN A 413 -9.95 23.84 -9.50
N LEU A 414 -9.16 22.89 -9.99
CA LEU A 414 -8.26 23.06 -11.15
C LEU A 414 -9.03 23.06 -12.44
N ASP A 415 -9.96 23.55 -12.78
CA ASP A 415 -10.93 23.55 -13.88
C ASP A 415 -12.33 23.06 -13.45
N TRP A 416 -12.63 23.15 -12.15
CA TRP A 416 -13.94 22.85 -11.58
C TRP A 416 -14.46 21.44 -11.93
N GLN A 417 -13.55 20.46 -12.04
CA GLN A 417 -13.91 19.07 -12.27
C GLN A 417 -14.62 18.48 -11.07
N TRP A 418 -15.61 17.63 -11.30
CA TRP A 418 -16.36 16.98 -10.24
C TRP A 418 -16.74 15.54 -10.57
N ALA A 419 -16.97 14.75 -9.53
CA ALA A 419 -17.50 13.40 -9.63
C ALA A 419 -18.47 13.14 -8.47
N VAL A 420 -19.54 12.38 -8.73
CA VAL A 420 -20.48 11.88 -7.72
C VAL A 420 -20.52 10.37 -7.82
N GLU A 421 -20.35 9.71 -6.68
CA GLU A 421 -20.05 8.28 -6.58
C GLU A 421 -21.10 7.58 -5.69
N PRO A 422 -22.20 7.05 -6.25
CA PRO A 422 -23.12 6.22 -5.50
C PRO A 422 -22.50 4.87 -5.16
N ARG A 423 -22.81 4.35 -3.98
CA ARG A 423 -22.32 3.06 -3.47
C ARG A 423 -23.40 2.33 -2.70
N ILE A 424 -23.45 1.01 -2.87
CA ILE A 424 -24.38 0.13 -2.19
C ILE A 424 -23.72 -1.19 -1.86
N GLY A 425 -23.98 -1.70 -0.66
CA GLY A 425 -23.55 -3.00 -0.19
C GLY A 425 -24.69 -3.74 0.47
N LEU A 426 -24.81 -5.02 0.20
CA LEU A 426 -25.77 -5.93 0.80
C LEU A 426 -25.03 -7.07 1.48
N GLU A 427 -25.45 -7.43 2.66
CA GLU A 427 -24.98 -8.57 3.42
C GLU A 427 -26.18 -9.42 3.86
N TYR A 428 -26.09 -10.70 3.59
CA TYR A 428 -27.08 -11.68 4.05
C TYR A 428 -26.41 -12.81 4.82
N LYS A 429 -26.64 -12.85 6.11
CA LYS A 429 -26.18 -13.92 7.01
C LYS A 429 -27.17 -15.10 6.96
N MET A 430 -26.65 -16.29 6.79
CA MET A 430 -27.43 -17.52 6.72
C MET A 430 -27.04 -18.45 7.89
N LYS A 431 -27.90 -19.41 8.19
CA LYS A 431 -27.60 -20.45 9.19
C LYS A 431 -26.32 -21.22 8.82
N GLY A 432 -25.56 -21.66 9.84
CA GLY A 432 -24.36 -22.47 9.64
C GLY A 432 -23.12 -21.66 9.23
N GLN A 433 -22.99 -20.43 9.76
CA GLN A 433 -21.84 -19.54 9.53
C GLN A 433 -21.60 -19.26 8.04
N GLN A 434 -22.67 -19.02 7.31
CA GLN A 434 -22.64 -18.70 5.89
C GLN A 434 -23.06 -17.25 5.68
N GLN A 435 -22.47 -16.60 4.69
CA GLN A 435 -22.73 -15.20 4.37
C GLN A 435 -22.67 -14.99 2.85
N LEU A 436 -23.66 -14.29 2.31
CA LEU A 436 -23.64 -13.75 0.97
C LEU A 436 -23.44 -12.25 1.03
N THR A 437 -22.61 -11.72 0.15
CA THR A 437 -22.36 -10.29 0.04
C THR A 437 -22.50 -9.85 -1.41
N PHE A 438 -22.99 -8.64 -1.59
CA PHE A 438 -23.07 -7.98 -2.88
C PHE A 438 -22.67 -6.52 -2.72
N GLY A 439 -21.88 -5.99 -3.64
CA GLY A 439 -21.44 -4.60 -3.63
C GLY A 439 -21.41 -3.99 -5.02
N TYR A 440 -21.89 -2.77 -5.09
CA TYR A 440 -21.69 -1.88 -6.23
C TYR A 440 -21.12 -0.55 -5.75
N GLY A 441 -20.16 -0.01 -6.48
CA GLY A 441 -19.63 1.33 -6.23
C GLY A 441 -19.09 1.95 -7.50
N LEU A 442 -19.47 3.20 -7.74
CA LEU A 442 -18.72 4.08 -8.62
C LEU A 442 -17.59 4.70 -7.82
N HIS A 443 -16.39 4.67 -8.35
CA HIS A 443 -15.19 5.23 -7.77
C HIS A 443 -14.52 6.14 -8.79
N SER A 444 -13.88 7.21 -8.33
CA SER A 444 -13.11 8.08 -9.22
C SER A 444 -11.81 8.53 -8.56
N GLN A 445 -10.82 8.83 -9.39
CA GLN A 445 -9.50 9.26 -8.96
C GLN A 445 -8.97 10.36 -9.88
N MET A 446 -8.39 11.41 -9.29
CA MET A 446 -7.65 12.42 -10.05
C MET A 446 -6.37 11.82 -10.64
N ALA A 447 -5.87 12.37 -11.72
CA ALA A 447 -4.56 12.02 -12.25
C ALA A 447 -3.46 12.36 -11.22
N PRO A 448 -2.25 11.74 -11.31
CA PRO A 448 -1.09 12.22 -10.56
C PRO A 448 -0.93 13.74 -10.71
N ILE A 449 -0.64 14.42 -9.59
CA ILE A 449 -0.67 15.90 -9.54
C ILE A 449 0.24 16.51 -10.61
N GLU A 450 1.40 15.92 -10.82
CA GLU A 450 2.39 16.42 -11.79
C GLU A 450 1.83 16.47 -13.21
N THR A 451 0.99 15.50 -13.58
CA THR A 451 0.41 15.38 -14.93
C THR A 451 -0.38 16.62 -15.34
N TYR A 452 -1.04 17.29 -14.39
CA TYR A 452 -1.78 18.52 -14.68
C TYR A 452 -0.89 19.69 -15.07
N PHE A 453 0.42 19.63 -14.74
CA PHE A 453 1.39 20.71 -14.89
C PHE A 453 2.52 20.36 -15.85
N ASP A 454 2.40 19.26 -16.59
CA ASP A 454 3.32 18.94 -17.67
C ASP A 454 3.29 20.07 -18.73
N GLN A 455 4.48 20.51 -19.16
CA GLN A 455 4.64 21.62 -20.09
C GLN A 455 5.11 21.14 -21.46
N VAL A 456 4.53 21.73 -22.49
CA VAL A 456 4.92 21.51 -23.88
C VAL A 456 5.48 22.82 -24.41
N GLN A 457 6.68 22.78 -24.99
CA GLN A 457 7.28 23.92 -25.66
C GLN A 457 6.75 24.03 -27.09
N LEU A 458 6.19 25.18 -27.43
CA LEU A 458 5.74 25.48 -28.77
C LEU A 458 6.88 25.94 -29.69
N ALA A 459 6.63 26.00 -30.99
CA ALA A 459 7.64 26.38 -31.99
C ALA A 459 8.20 27.80 -31.80
N ASP A 460 7.44 28.70 -31.17
CA ASP A 460 7.85 30.06 -30.84
C ASP A 460 8.66 30.17 -29.54
N GLY A 461 8.93 29.03 -28.86
CA GLY A 461 9.65 28.94 -27.61
C GLY A 461 8.79 29.15 -26.36
N SER A 462 7.52 29.50 -26.48
CA SER A 462 6.58 29.59 -25.37
C SER A 462 6.19 28.21 -24.82
N TYR A 463 5.62 28.16 -23.59
CA TYR A 463 5.18 26.94 -22.95
C TYR A 463 3.69 26.96 -22.69
N VAL A 464 3.03 25.80 -22.90
CA VAL A 464 1.62 25.54 -22.56
C VAL A 464 1.50 24.36 -21.63
N THR A 465 0.42 24.28 -20.84
CA THR A 465 0.09 23.17 -19.93
C THR A 465 -1.19 22.50 -20.41
N PRO A 466 -1.13 21.62 -21.42
CA PRO A 466 -2.33 21.08 -22.08
C PRO A 466 -3.17 20.17 -21.17
N ASN A 467 -2.53 19.53 -20.18
CA ASN A 467 -3.15 18.52 -19.34
C ASN A 467 -3.93 19.10 -18.14
N ARG A 468 -4.01 20.43 -18.03
CA ARG A 468 -4.65 21.11 -16.89
C ARG A 468 -6.14 20.80 -16.72
N THR A 469 -6.81 20.43 -17.80
CA THR A 469 -8.26 20.16 -17.88
C THR A 469 -8.62 18.68 -17.76
N ILE A 470 -7.66 17.79 -17.52
CA ILE A 470 -7.92 16.36 -17.35
C ILE A 470 -8.87 16.14 -16.17
N GLY A 471 -9.94 15.39 -16.41
CA GLY A 471 -10.93 15.02 -15.42
C GLY A 471 -10.54 13.78 -14.62
N PHE A 472 -11.49 13.33 -13.79
CA PHE A 472 -11.30 12.11 -12.98
C PHE A 472 -11.44 10.85 -13.86
N THR A 473 -10.51 9.90 -13.72
CA THR A 473 -10.74 8.52 -14.15
C THR A 473 -11.82 7.89 -13.27
N ARG A 474 -12.77 7.19 -13.86
CA ARG A 474 -13.89 6.55 -13.17
C ARG A 474 -13.84 5.04 -13.31
N SER A 475 -14.27 4.31 -12.26
CA SER A 475 -14.37 2.86 -12.25
C SER A 475 -15.67 2.40 -11.57
N ASN A 476 -16.48 1.63 -12.30
CA ASN A 476 -17.65 0.96 -11.76
C ASN A 476 -17.23 -0.42 -11.24
N HIS A 477 -17.41 -0.69 -9.96
CA HIS A 477 -17.12 -1.96 -9.32
C HIS A 477 -18.41 -2.73 -9.05
N LEU A 478 -18.47 -3.99 -9.45
CA LEU A 478 -19.53 -4.94 -9.12
C LEU A 478 -18.89 -6.17 -8.48
N ILE A 479 -19.36 -6.57 -7.31
CA ILE A 479 -18.76 -7.66 -6.54
C ILE A 479 -19.87 -8.52 -5.95
N ALA A 480 -19.70 -9.84 -6.03
CA ALA A 480 -20.53 -10.81 -5.34
C ALA A 480 -19.63 -11.79 -4.59
N GLY A 481 -19.94 -12.06 -3.32
CA GLY A 481 -19.14 -12.91 -2.46
C GLY A 481 -19.99 -13.93 -1.70
N TYR A 482 -19.37 -15.07 -1.45
CA TYR A 482 -19.88 -16.10 -0.55
C TYR A 482 -18.79 -16.53 0.42
N GLN A 483 -19.13 -16.58 1.70
CA GLN A 483 -18.24 -17.01 2.77
C GLN A 483 -18.91 -18.10 3.61
N LYS A 484 -18.08 -19.04 4.09
CA LYS A 484 -18.51 -20.10 5.02
C LYS A 484 -17.45 -20.35 6.08
N GLY A 485 -17.86 -20.30 7.33
CA GLY A 485 -17.09 -20.75 8.48
C GLY A 485 -17.27 -22.26 8.72
N PHE A 486 -16.18 -22.91 9.16
CA PHE A 486 -16.12 -24.32 9.51
C PHE A 486 -15.60 -24.49 10.93
N LYS A 487 -15.62 -25.71 11.44
CA LYS A 487 -15.03 -26.05 12.74
C LYS A 487 -13.54 -25.68 12.78
N HIS A 488 -13.02 -25.42 13.97
CA HIS A 488 -11.61 -25.03 14.23
C HIS A 488 -11.19 -23.70 13.60
N GLY A 489 -12.12 -22.75 13.41
CA GLY A 489 -11.83 -21.43 12.87
C GLY A 489 -11.46 -21.40 11.37
N ILE A 490 -11.64 -22.51 10.64
CA ILE A 490 -11.38 -22.52 9.21
C ILE A 490 -12.48 -21.72 8.50
N ARG A 491 -12.08 -20.87 7.55
CA ARG A 491 -12.98 -20.06 6.74
C ARG A 491 -12.64 -20.20 5.26
N ALA A 492 -13.67 -20.37 4.44
CA ALA A 492 -13.57 -20.31 2.99
C ALA A 492 -14.39 -19.14 2.46
N LYS A 493 -13.81 -18.36 1.54
CA LYS A 493 -14.45 -17.23 0.87
C LYS A 493 -14.21 -17.33 -0.63
N VAL A 494 -15.25 -17.06 -1.42
CA VAL A 494 -15.17 -16.91 -2.88
C VAL A 494 -15.78 -15.57 -3.26
N GLU A 495 -15.09 -14.81 -4.07
CA GLU A 495 -15.59 -13.54 -4.62
C GLU A 495 -15.46 -13.55 -6.15
N ALA A 496 -16.49 -13.09 -6.85
CA ALA A 496 -16.45 -12.75 -8.26
C ALA A 496 -16.61 -11.24 -8.41
N TYR A 497 -15.82 -10.63 -9.29
CA TYR A 497 -15.86 -9.19 -9.49
C TYR A 497 -15.78 -8.80 -10.96
N GLY A 498 -16.31 -7.62 -11.25
CA GLY A 498 -16.14 -6.89 -12.50
C GLY A 498 -15.90 -5.41 -12.23
N GLN A 499 -14.97 -4.83 -12.97
CA GLN A 499 -14.65 -3.40 -12.94
C GLN A 499 -14.65 -2.86 -14.36
N TYR A 500 -15.31 -1.73 -14.57
CA TYR A 500 -15.32 -1.02 -15.86
C TYR A 500 -14.84 0.40 -15.65
N LEU A 501 -13.71 0.72 -16.32
CA LEU A 501 -13.02 2.01 -16.19
C LEU A 501 -13.33 2.88 -17.41
N THR A 502 -13.66 4.13 -17.14
CA THR A 502 -13.99 5.17 -18.16
C THR A 502 -13.23 6.45 -17.85
N ASP A 503 -13.23 7.35 -18.82
CA ASP A 503 -12.58 8.66 -18.69
C ASP A 503 -11.08 8.52 -18.34
N VAL A 504 -10.43 7.45 -18.83
CA VAL A 504 -9.02 7.19 -18.58
C VAL A 504 -8.17 8.13 -19.44
N PRO A 505 -7.19 8.83 -18.85
CA PRO A 505 -6.28 9.65 -19.63
C PRO A 505 -5.43 8.80 -20.59
N VAL A 506 -5.50 9.13 -21.86
CA VAL A 506 -4.75 8.55 -22.97
C VAL A 506 -4.11 9.67 -23.78
N GLU A 507 -3.11 9.37 -24.60
CA GLU A 507 -2.49 10.37 -25.47
C GLU A 507 -3.51 10.95 -26.46
N ALA A 508 -3.46 12.26 -26.71
CA ALA A 508 -4.38 12.92 -27.64
C ALA A 508 -4.19 12.47 -29.11
N SER A 509 -2.95 12.17 -29.49
CA SER A 509 -2.66 11.52 -30.77
C SER A 509 -2.95 10.02 -30.68
N SER A 510 -3.29 9.40 -31.83
CA SER A 510 -3.61 7.98 -31.87
C SER A 510 -2.43 7.12 -31.41
N SER A 511 -2.56 6.46 -30.29
CA SER A 511 -1.51 5.62 -29.70
C SER A 511 -2.05 4.56 -28.75
N SER A 512 -1.17 3.64 -28.34
CA SER A 512 -1.42 2.64 -27.30
C SER A 512 -1.25 3.14 -25.87
N TYR A 513 -0.88 4.41 -25.67
CA TYR A 513 -0.64 4.97 -24.36
C TYR A 513 -1.91 5.01 -23.50
N SER A 514 -1.79 4.61 -22.23
CA SER A 514 -2.86 4.73 -21.23
C SER A 514 -2.27 4.80 -19.83
N THR A 515 -2.80 5.70 -18.99
CA THR A 515 -2.40 5.83 -17.58
C THR A 515 -2.69 4.59 -16.73
N LEU A 516 -3.50 3.65 -17.23
CA LEU A 516 -3.74 2.36 -16.55
C LEU A 516 -2.51 1.45 -16.46
N ASN A 517 -1.45 1.74 -17.21
CA ASN A 517 -0.23 0.93 -17.25
C ASN A 517 0.92 1.49 -16.40
N PHE A 518 0.67 2.54 -15.60
CA PHE A 518 1.69 3.18 -14.76
C PHE A 518 1.63 2.75 -13.30
N GLY A 519 2.58 3.27 -12.50
CA GLY A 519 2.57 3.21 -11.06
C GLY A 519 3.50 2.17 -10.42
N ALA A 520 4.16 1.31 -11.22
CA ALA A 520 5.09 0.30 -10.72
C ALA A 520 6.55 0.50 -11.18
N THR A 521 6.89 1.68 -11.71
CA THR A 521 8.23 1.96 -12.24
C THR A 521 8.79 3.26 -11.67
N PHE A 522 10.13 3.39 -11.68
CA PHE A 522 10.80 4.64 -11.29
C PHE A 522 10.78 5.70 -12.41
N LEU A 523 10.63 5.29 -13.65
CA LEU A 523 10.60 6.19 -14.80
C LEU A 523 9.19 6.20 -15.39
N THR A 524 8.61 7.39 -15.53
CA THR A 524 7.36 7.61 -16.26
C THR A 524 7.61 8.66 -17.34
N SER A 525 7.42 8.27 -18.60
CA SER A 525 7.31 9.23 -19.68
C SER A 525 5.84 9.52 -19.89
N THR A 526 5.43 10.76 -19.74
CA THR A 526 4.07 11.21 -20.02
C THR A 526 4.06 11.85 -21.39
N PRO A 527 3.11 11.50 -22.30
CA PRO A 527 2.92 12.23 -23.55
C PRO A 527 2.60 13.70 -23.31
N ASP A 528 2.92 14.53 -24.25
CA ASP A 528 2.76 15.98 -24.18
C ASP A 528 1.31 16.39 -23.89
N THR A 529 0.34 15.72 -24.51
CA THR A 529 -1.09 16.05 -24.37
C THR A 529 -1.92 14.80 -24.13
N LEU A 530 -2.76 14.83 -23.10
CA LEU A 530 -3.67 13.76 -22.72
C LEU A 530 -5.14 14.19 -22.87
N VAL A 531 -6.01 13.21 -23.12
CA VAL A 531 -7.47 13.36 -23.15
C VAL A 531 -8.13 12.21 -22.38
N ASN A 532 -9.30 12.44 -21.77
CA ASN A 532 -10.07 11.43 -21.03
C ASN A 532 -10.94 10.57 -21.96
N ASP A 533 -10.33 9.85 -22.91
CA ASP A 533 -11.03 9.07 -23.95
C ASP A 533 -10.66 7.58 -23.94
N GLY A 534 -9.91 7.14 -22.91
CA GLY A 534 -9.52 5.76 -22.71
C GLY A 534 -10.52 4.96 -21.88
N PHE A 535 -10.45 3.63 -22.03
CA PHE A 535 -11.30 2.67 -21.33
C PHE A 535 -10.45 1.53 -20.77
N GLY A 536 -11.01 0.83 -19.77
CA GLY A 536 -10.44 -0.40 -19.24
C GLY A 536 -11.51 -1.30 -18.65
N TYR A 537 -11.18 -2.59 -18.50
CA TYR A 537 -11.99 -3.49 -17.69
C TYR A 537 -11.14 -4.56 -17.03
N ASN A 538 -11.54 -4.91 -15.81
CA ASN A 538 -10.97 -5.99 -15.04
C ASN A 538 -12.10 -6.91 -14.55
N TYR A 539 -11.92 -8.21 -14.63
CA TYR A 539 -12.85 -9.17 -14.04
C TYR A 539 -12.10 -10.42 -13.58
N GLY A 540 -12.67 -11.08 -12.59
CA GLY A 540 -12.03 -12.28 -12.05
C GLY A 540 -12.84 -12.96 -10.96
N VAL A 541 -12.27 -14.09 -10.52
CA VAL A 541 -12.76 -14.89 -9.40
C VAL A 541 -11.61 -15.09 -8.42
N GLU A 542 -11.90 -14.93 -7.16
CA GLU A 542 -10.96 -15.04 -6.04
C GLU A 542 -11.45 -16.09 -5.05
N VAL A 543 -10.51 -16.87 -4.54
CA VAL A 543 -10.76 -17.88 -3.49
C VAL A 543 -9.79 -17.65 -2.35
N THR A 544 -10.30 -17.64 -1.14
CA THR A 544 -9.52 -17.62 0.10
C THR A 544 -9.92 -18.81 0.96
N LEU A 545 -8.94 -19.56 1.42
CA LEU A 545 -9.09 -20.58 2.46
C LEU A 545 -8.09 -20.30 3.56
N GLU A 546 -8.56 -20.06 4.78
CA GLU A 546 -7.70 -19.67 5.87
C GLU A 546 -8.08 -20.32 7.19
N LYS A 547 -7.09 -20.43 8.05
CA LYS A 547 -7.19 -20.78 9.46
C LYS A 547 -6.28 -19.85 10.24
N PRO A 548 -6.82 -18.98 11.12
CA PRO A 548 -6.03 -18.17 12.03
C PRO A 548 -5.17 -19.05 12.93
N LEU A 549 -4.14 -18.46 13.54
CA LEU A 549 -3.29 -19.18 14.48
C LEU A 549 -4.11 -19.70 15.66
N ASP A 550 -4.29 -20.99 15.69
CA ASP A 550 -4.93 -21.72 16.78
C ASP A 550 -4.15 -22.99 17.08
N ASN A 551 -3.87 -23.25 18.37
CA ASN A 551 -3.07 -24.40 18.81
C ASN A 551 -1.68 -24.51 18.12
N GLY A 552 -1.06 -23.36 17.81
CA GLY A 552 0.24 -23.28 17.17
C GLY A 552 0.24 -23.40 15.66
N PHE A 553 -0.87 -23.68 14.99
CA PHE A 553 -0.95 -23.86 13.54
C PHE A 553 -1.85 -22.83 12.86
N TYR A 554 -1.38 -22.25 11.78
CA TYR A 554 -2.17 -21.41 10.87
C TYR A 554 -1.87 -21.72 9.40
N PHE A 555 -2.80 -21.37 8.52
CA PHE A 555 -2.54 -21.33 7.08
C PHE A 555 -3.42 -20.29 6.38
N LEU A 556 -2.96 -19.84 5.24
CA LEU A 556 -3.69 -19.00 4.30
C LEU A 556 -3.37 -19.46 2.87
N VAL A 557 -4.40 -19.82 2.13
CA VAL A 557 -4.32 -20.16 0.70
C VAL A 557 -5.22 -19.19 -0.05
N THR A 558 -4.66 -18.45 -1.00
CA THR A 558 -5.41 -17.54 -1.86
C THR A 558 -5.14 -17.84 -3.31
N ALA A 559 -6.18 -17.86 -4.12
CA ALA A 559 -6.09 -18.04 -5.56
C ALA A 559 -6.96 -17.02 -6.27
N SER A 560 -6.45 -16.48 -7.37
CA SER A 560 -7.14 -15.51 -8.19
C SER A 560 -6.96 -15.84 -9.66
N LEU A 561 -8.03 -15.85 -10.42
CA LEU A 561 -8.03 -15.90 -11.88
C LEU A 561 -8.66 -14.63 -12.39
N PHE A 562 -7.96 -13.89 -13.22
CA PHE A 562 -8.42 -12.58 -13.65
C PHE A 562 -7.95 -12.21 -15.06
N ASN A 563 -8.61 -11.20 -15.62
CA ASN A 563 -8.22 -10.59 -16.88
C ASN A 563 -8.35 -9.08 -16.75
N SER A 564 -7.35 -8.34 -17.26
CA SER A 564 -7.27 -6.90 -17.23
C SER A 564 -6.88 -6.38 -18.60
N LYS A 565 -7.75 -5.54 -19.19
CA LYS A 565 -7.52 -4.97 -20.52
C LYS A 565 -7.80 -3.47 -20.55
N TYR A 566 -7.18 -2.79 -21.50
CA TYR A 566 -7.35 -1.37 -21.73
C TYR A 566 -7.47 -1.05 -23.23
N GLN A 567 -7.94 0.16 -23.52
CA GLN A 567 -8.00 0.74 -24.84
C GLN A 567 -7.34 2.13 -24.80
N GLY A 568 -6.35 2.35 -25.65
CA GLY A 568 -5.72 3.64 -25.87
C GLY A 568 -6.56 4.55 -26.79
N SER A 569 -5.99 5.69 -27.22
CA SER A 569 -6.65 6.60 -28.15
C SER A 569 -6.79 6.02 -29.58
N ASP A 570 -5.99 5.02 -29.93
CA ASP A 570 -6.11 4.25 -31.17
C ASP A 570 -7.30 3.27 -31.19
N LYS A 571 -8.05 3.17 -30.08
CA LYS A 571 -9.25 2.32 -29.92
C LYS A 571 -8.99 0.81 -30.04
N VAL A 572 -7.75 0.36 -29.88
CA VAL A 572 -7.38 -1.05 -29.90
C VAL A 572 -7.36 -1.62 -28.49
N TRP A 573 -8.06 -2.74 -28.26
CA TRP A 573 -8.05 -3.44 -26.97
C TRP A 573 -6.76 -4.26 -26.80
N ARG A 574 -6.04 -3.99 -25.71
CA ARG A 574 -4.79 -4.65 -25.32
C ARG A 574 -4.83 -5.14 -23.88
N ASN A 575 -3.92 -6.03 -23.53
CA ASN A 575 -3.70 -6.37 -22.13
C ASN A 575 -3.07 -5.19 -21.39
N THR A 576 -3.44 -4.96 -20.13
CA THR A 576 -2.67 -4.04 -19.27
C THR A 576 -1.30 -4.63 -18.94
N ALA A 577 -0.34 -3.79 -18.57
CA ALA A 577 0.96 -4.22 -18.05
C ALA A 577 0.82 -5.18 -16.85
N PHE A 578 -0.30 -5.11 -16.12
CA PHE A 578 -0.58 -5.85 -14.89
C PHE A 578 -1.42 -7.11 -15.09
N ASN A 579 -1.73 -7.50 -16.34
CA ASN A 579 -2.54 -8.68 -16.64
C ASN A 579 -1.74 -9.98 -16.58
N GLY A 580 -1.37 -10.41 -15.37
CA GLY A 580 -0.71 -11.70 -15.12
C GLY A 580 -1.62 -12.92 -15.32
N ASN A 581 -2.95 -12.73 -15.32
CA ASN A 581 -4.02 -13.71 -15.45
C ASN A 581 -4.30 -14.59 -14.22
N HIS A 582 -3.30 -14.92 -13.41
CA HIS A 582 -3.48 -15.72 -12.20
C HIS A 582 -2.50 -15.33 -11.10
N ALA A 583 -2.91 -15.56 -9.86
CA ALA A 583 -2.07 -15.47 -8.69
C ALA A 583 -2.48 -16.54 -7.68
N LEU A 584 -1.50 -17.25 -7.13
CA LEU A 584 -1.66 -18.24 -6.08
C LEU A 584 -0.63 -17.97 -4.99
N ASN A 585 -1.11 -17.80 -3.75
CA ASN A 585 -0.26 -17.74 -2.57
C ASN A 585 -0.67 -18.84 -1.60
N THR A 586 0.29 -19.53 -1.04
CA THR A 586 0.09 -20.53 0.01
C THR A 586 1.05 -20.24 1.14
N LEU A 587 0.51 -19.94 2.31
CA LEU A 587 1.25 -19.74 3.54
C LEU A 587 0.82 -20.80 4.55
N ALA A 588 1.78 -21.32 5.31
CA ALA A 588 1.50 -22.13 6.48
C ALA A 588 2.62 -21.96 7.50
N GLY A 589 2.26 -22.00 8.77
CA GLY A 589 3.25 -21.91 9.84
C GLY A 589 2.84 -22.67 11.09
N TYR A 590 3.85 -23.08 11.83
CA TYR A 590 3.67 -23.77 13.09
C TYR A 590 4.58 -23.19 14.16
N GLU A 591 4.02 -22.93 15.35
CA GLU A 591 4.71 -22.47 16.55
C GLU A 591 4.82 -23.60 17.58
N PHE A 592 6.02 -24.08 17.79
CA PHE A 592 6.38 -25.03 18.84
C PHE A 592 6.63 -24.26 20.15
N ARG A 593 5.85 -24.54 21.17
CA ARG A 593 6.00 -23.90 22.48
C ARG A 593 6.71 -24.84 23.45
N PHE A 594 7.83 -24.39 24.00
CA PHE A 594 8.65 -25.16 24.93
C PHE A 594 8.58 -24.55 26.33
N GLY A 595 8.85 -25.38 27.33
CA GLY A 595 8.94 -24.96 28.70
C GLY A 595 7.80 -25.44 29.59
N ASN A 596 7.97 -25.21 30.92
CA ASN A 596 7.04 -25.68 31.90
C ASN A 596 5.67 -24.96 31.76
N LYS A 597 4.57 -25.70 31.67
CA LYS A 597 3.20 -25.18 31.61
C LYS A 597 2.79 -24.38 32.86
N LYS A 598 3.65 -24.36 33.90
CA LYS A 598 3.42 -23.60 35.15
C LYS A 598 3.44 -22.09 34.85
N PRO A 599 2.48 -21.30 35.35
CA PRO A 599 2.44 -19.84 35.17
C PRO A 599 3.76 -19.14 35.58
N ASP A 600 4.42 -19.63 36.61
CA ASP A 600 5.62 -19.04 37.21
C ASP A 600 6.95 -19.53 36.61
N ALA A 601 6.96 -20.24 35.49
CA ALA A 601 8.18 -20.66 34.84
C ALA A 601 9.08 -19.45 34.54
N LYS A 602 10.36 -19.54 34.90
CA LYS A 602 11.34 -18.44 34.79
C LYS A 602 11.61 -18.06 33.33
N PHE A 603 11.58 -19.05 32.45
CA PHE A 603 11.77 -18.88 31.00
C PHE A 603 10.77 -19.75 30.25
N LYS A 604 10.22 -19.19 29.17
CA LYS A 604 9.41 -19.90 28.17
C LYS A 604 10.04 -19.61 26.81
N SER A 605 10.02 -20.57 25.93
CA SER A 605 10.53 -20.35 24.56
C SER A 605 9.56 -20.88 23.53
N ALA A 606 9.63 -20.32 22.32
CA ALA A 606 8.87 -20.76 21.17
C ALA A 606 9.78 -20.78 19.94
N LEU A 607 9.57 -21.76 19.08
CA LEU A 607 10.17 -21.84 17.75
C LEU A 607 9.04 -21.78 16.72
N SER A 608 9.06 -20.79 15.85
CA SER A 608 8.14 -20.68 14.74
C SER A 608 8.83 -21.06 13.44
N ILE A 609 8.15 -21.82 12.61
CA ILE A 609 8.57 -22.15 11.25
C ILE A 609 7.42 -21.79 10.32
N ASP A 610 7.69 -20.91 9.38
CA ASP A 610 6.71 -20.34 8.47
C ASP A 610 7.20 -20.51 7.02
N LEU A 611 6.34 -21.00 6.14
CA LEU A 611 6.62 -21.22 4.74
C LEU A 611 5.62 -20.46 3.87
N LYS A 612 6.10 -19.94 2.76
CA LYS A 612 5.27 -19.28 1.75
C LYS A 612 5.71 -19.74 0.36
N PHE A 613 4.74 -20.06 -0.48
CA PHE A 613 4.90 -20.27 -1.91
C PHE A 613 4.01 -19.30 -2.68
N THR A 614 4.59 -18.66 -3.68
CA THR A 614 3.91 -17.75 -4.60
C THR A 614 4.06 -18.28 -6.02
N TRP A 615 2.95 -18.35 -6.76
CA TRP A 615 2.90 -18.63 -8.18
C TRP A 615 1.98 -17.63 -8.86
N ASN A 616 2.57 -16.67 -9.55
CA ASN A 616 1.85 -15.64 -10.28
C ASN A 616 2.14 -15.76 -11.77
N GLY A 617 1.18 -15.39 -12.59
CA GLY A 617 1.45 -15.23 -14.02
C GLY A 617 2.50 -14.16 -14.27
N GLY A 618 3.35 -14.38 -15.25
CA GLY A 618 4.44 -13.47 -15.62
C GLY A 618 3.94 -12.07 -15.98
N GLY A 619 4.76 -11.07 -15.76
CA GLY A 619 4.48 -9.68 -16.16
C GLY A 619 4.35 -9.55 -17.67
N ARG A 620 3.53 -8.59 -18.11
CA ARG A 620 3.36 -8.28 -19.53
C ARG A 620 4.39 -7.26 -19.99
N TYR A 621 4.88 -7.41 -21.21
CA TYR A 621 5.82 -6.47 -21.80
C TYR A 621 5.55 -6.23 -23.29
N THR A 622 6.09 -5.12 -23.81
CA THR A 622 6.09 -4.76 -25.22
C THR A 622 7.39 -5.26 -25.83
N GLU A 623 7.30 -5.97 -26.95
CA GLU A 623 8.45 -6.56 -27.64
C GLU A 623 9.48 -5.49 -28.06
N ILE A 624 10.76 -5.81 -27.87
CA ILE A 624 11.88 -4.99 -28.34
C ILE A 624 12.20 -5.38 -29.78
N LEU A 625 12.15 -4.42 -30.70
CA LEU A 625 12.47 -4.59 -32.11
C LEU A 625 13.98 -4.48 -32.30
N VAL A 626 14.68 -5.61 -32.18
CA VAL A 626 16.16 -5.68 -32.09
C VAL A 626 16.85 -5.04 -33.29
N GLU A 627 16.42 -5.36 -34.51
CA GLU A 627 17.03 -4.80 -35.74
C GLU A 627 16.88 -3.29 -35.82
N GLN A 628 15.70 -2.79 -35.47
CA GLN A 628 15.42 -1.33 -35.44
C GLN A 628 16.20 -0.64 -34.32
N SER A 629 16.31 -1.31 -33.15
CA SER A 629 17.09 -0.81 -32.02
C SER A 629 18.57 -0.73 -32.34
N GLN A 630 19.12 -1.72 -33.06
CA GLN A 630 20.51 -1.72 -33.53
C GLN A 630 20.76 -0.58 -34.51
N PHE A 631 19.84 -0.36 -35.45
CA PHE A 631 19.94 0.74 -36.42
C PHE A 631 19.86 2.11 -35.76
N ALA A 632 18.97 2.27 -34.77
CA ALA A 632 18.79 3.53 -34.05
C ALA A 632 19.86 3.78 -32.96
N GLY A 633 20.59 2.75 -32.53
CA GLY A 633 21.49 2.84 -31.37
C GLY A 633 20.74 3.05 -30.04
N ALA A 634 19.44 2.81 -29.99
CA ALA A 634 18.57 3.02 -28.83
C ALA A 634 17.42 2.00 -28.83
N GLU A 635 16.82 1.76 -27.67
CA GLU A 635 15.71 0.83 -27.54
C GLU A 635 14.46 1.28 -28.33
N ILE A 636 13.99 0.43 -29.23
CA ILE A 636 12.71 0.62 -29.96
C ILE A 636 11.80 -0.57 -29.65
N ARG A 637 10.57 -0.28 -29.25
CA ARG A 637 9.52 -1.27 -28.93
C ARG A 637 8.36 -1.21 -29.90
N ASP A 638 7.71 -2.36 -30.09
CA ASP A 638 6.49 -2.48 -30.90
C ASP A 638 5.25 -2.01 -30.14
N TRP A 639 5.06 -0.70 -30.06
CA TRP A 639 3.93 -0.10 -29.34
C TRP A 639 2.57 -0.38 -30.03
N ASN A 640 2.53 -0.86 -31.26
CA ASN A 640 1.28 -1.30 -31.88
C ASN A 640 0.73 -2.57 -31.19
N ASN A 641 1.63 -3.44 -30.73
CA ASN A 641 1.33 -4.65 -29.97
C ASN A 641 1.76 -4.52 -28.49
N ALA A 642 1.47 -3.34 -27.89
CA ALA A 642 1.84 -3.05 -26.51
C ALA A 642 1.30 -4.12 -25.54
N TYR A 643 2.17 -4.62 -24.65
CA TYR A 643 1.86 -5.60 -23.59
C TYR A 643 1.27 -6.93 -24.08
N GLU A 644 1.47 -7.29 -25.35
CA GLU A 644 1.00 -8.58 -25.87
C GLU A 644 1.86 -9.74 -25.36
N GLN A 645 3.15 -9.52 -25.25
CA GLN A 645 4.09 -10.53 -24.76
C GLN A 645 3.98 -10.72 -23.23
N LYS A 646 4.37 -11.91 -22.77
CA LYS A 646 4.32 -12.30 -21.35
C LYS A 646 5.61 -13.04 -20.98
N TYR A 647 6.24 -12.64 -19.88
CA TYR A 647 7.36 -13.38 -19.31
C TYR A 647 6.92 -14.75 -18.76
N SER A 648 7.88 -15.61 -18.45
CA SER A 648 7.62 -16.83 -17.71
C SER A 648 6.96 -16.54 -16.36
N ASP A 649 6.17 -17.49 -15.89
CA ASP A 649 5.49 -17.34 -14.59
C ASP A 649 6.50 -17.11 -13.46
N TYR A 650 6.11 -16.21 -12.56
CA TYR A 650 6.86 -15.92 -11.35
C TYR A 650 6.57 -17.00 -10.30
N LEU A 651 7.62 -17.67 -9.83
CA LEU A 651 7.59 -18.69 -8.79
C LEU A 651 8.59 -18.35 -7.70
N LYS A 652 8.16 -18.32 -6.44
CA LYS A 652 9.03 -17.99 -5.30
C LYS A 652 8.66 -18.77 -4.06
N GLY A 653 9.65 -19.38 -3.44
CA GLY A 653 9.53 -19.99 -2.12
C GLY A 653 10.24 -19.15 -1.07
N ASN A 654 9.58 -18.82 0.03
CA ASN A 654 10.16 -18.12 1.19
C ASN A 654 9.97 -18.96 2.44
N ALA A 655 10.96 -18.92 3.36
CA ALA A 655 10.92 -19.60 4.63
C ALA A 655 11.36 -18.66 5.74
N ARG A 656 10.67 -18.69 6.87
CA ARG A 656 11.06 -17.94 8.07
C ARG A 656 11.17 -18.89 9.26
N VAL A 657 12.25 -18.79 10.00
CA VAL A 657 12.45 -19.49 11.27
C VAL A 657 12.71 -18.44 12.34
N ALA A 658 11.91 -18.45 13.41
CA ALA A 658 12.09 -17.51 14.51
C ALA A 658 12.10 -18.25 15.84
N PHE A 659 13.11 -17.97 16.67
CA PHE A 659 13.22 -18.44 18.02
C PHE A 659 12.97 -17.30 19.00
N LYS A 660 11.99 -17.50 19.90
CA LYS A 660 11.59 -16.52 20.91
C LYS A 660 11.89 -17.04 22.30
N LEU A 661 12.56 -16.22 23.10
CA LEU A 661 12.83 -16.48 24.51
C LEU A 661 12.11 -15.45 25.37
N ILE A 662 11.13 -15.89 26.14
CA ILE A 662 10.26 -15.06 26.96
C ILE A 662 10.76 -15.15 28.41
N GLY A 663 11.50 -14.14 28.84
CA GLY A 663 11.98 -13.98 30.21
C GLY A 663 11.07 -13.09 31.07
N LYS A 664 11.31 -13.00 32.37
CA LYS A 664 10.49 -12.17 33.27
C LYS A 664 10.59 -10.66 32.98
N LYS A 665 11.72 -10.17 32.48
CA LYS A 665 12.00 -8.74 32.27
C LYS A 665 12.13 -8.37 30.79
N ALA A 666 12.46 -9.34 29.93
CA ALA A 666 12.67 -9.09 28.53
C ALA A 666 12.23 -10.30 27.70
N THR A 667 11.72 -10.04 26.50
CA THR A 667 11.49 -11.02 25.46
C THR A 667 12.49 -10.76 24.34
N GLN A 668 13.19 -11.82 23.92
CA GLN A 668 14.16 -11.77 22.84
C GLN A 668 13.69 -12.66 21.69
N GLU A 669 13.88 -12.22 20.48
CA GLU A 669 13.54 -12.96 19.26
C GLU A 669 14.72 -12.90 18.28
N TRP A 670 15.12 -14.04 17.79
CA TRP A 670 16.06 -14.21 16.67
C TRP A 670 15.29 -14.81 15.51
N ALA A 671 15.34 -14.19 14.36
CA ALA A 671 14.67 -14.68 13.16
C ALA A 671 15.62 -14.68 11.96
N VAL A 672 15.43 -15.67 11.11
CA VAL A 672 16.04 -15.78 9.79
C VAL A 672 14.89 -15.91 8.79
N ASP A 673 14.79 -14.99 7.87
CA ASP A 673 13.85 -15.03 6.74
C ASP A 673 14.65 -15.28 5.47
N VAL A 674 14.44 -16.42 4.82
CA VAL A 674 15.10 -16.79 3.57
C VAL A 674 14.13 -16.56 2.43
N GLN A 675 14.45 -15.57 1.60
CA GLN A 675 13.68 -15.29 0.41
C GLN A 675 14.21 -16.07 -0.78
N ASN A 676 13.28 -16.47 -1.64
CA ASN A 676 13.59 -17.24 -2.83
C ASN A 676 14.54 -18.41 -2.52
N PHE A 677 14.20 -19.26 -1.54
CA PHE A 677 15.04 -20.40 -1.15
C PHE A 677 15.21 -21.43 -2.29
N THR A 678 14.40 -21.33 -3.34
CA THR A 678 14.49 -22.12 -4.56
C THR A 678 15.55 -21.60 -5.52
N ASP A 679 16.09 -20.41 -5.27
CA ASP A 679 17.07 -19.69 -6.12
C ASP A 679 16.65 -19.61 -7.59
N ARG A 680 15.34 -19.46 -7.85
CA ARG A 680 14.81 -19.36 -9.19
C ARG A 680 15.04 -17.99 -9.77
N ASP A 681 15.57 -17.91 -10.98
CA ASP A 681 15.68 -16.71 -11.79
C ASP A 681 14.30 -16.29 -12.33
N ASN A 682 13.62 -15.40 -11.59
CA ASN A 682 12.41 -14.77 -12.04
C ASN A 682 12.75 -13.52 -12.85
N ILE A 683 12.24 -13.41 -14.08
CA ILE A 683 12.53 -12.27 -14.94
C ILE A 683 11.90 -11.01 -14.33
N PHE A 684 12.69 -9.94 -14.21
CA PHE A 684 12.22 -8.62 -13.81
C PHE A 684 11.79 -7.81 -15.03
N TYR A 685 12.74 -7.54 -15.95
CA TYR A 685 12.47 -6.89 -17.24
C TYR A 685 13.53 -7.23 -18.26
N GLN A 686 13.28 -6.85 -19.51
CA GLN A 686 14.23 -6.88 -20.61
C GLN A 686 14.43 -5.48 -21.16
N GLU A 687 15.67 -5.17 -21.50
CA GLU A 687 16.08 -3.91 -22.11
C GLU A 687 17.07 -4.15 -23.26
N TYR A 688 17.16 -3.22 -24.17
CA TYR A 688 18.15 -3.24 -25.22
C TYR A 688 19.44 -2.59 -24.73
N ASN A 689 20.53 -3.36 -24.75
CA ASN A 689 21.87 -2.85 -24.45
C ASN A 689 22.50 -2.36 -25.76
N ALA A 690 22.59 -1.02 -25.94
CA ALA A 690 23.10 -0.40 -27.15
C ALA A 690 24.61 -0.69 -27.37
N TYR A 691 25.42 -0.86 -26.31
CA TYR A 691 26.83 -1.21 -26.41
C TYR A 691 27.03 -2.64 -26.90
N ALA A 692 26.21 -3.58 -26.44
CA ALA A 692 26.27 -4.96 -26.82
C ALA A 692 25.47 -5.35 -28.07
N GLY A 693 24.59 -4.42 -28.54
CA GLY A 693 23.70 -4.61 -29.68
C GLY A 693 22.69 -5.76 -29.50
N LYS A 694 22.30 -6.08 -28.25
CA LYS A 694 21.43 -7.22 -27.94
C LYS A 694 20.53 -6.95 -26.73
N ILE A 695 19.50 -7.79 -26.57
CA ILE A 695 18.61 -7.76 -25.39
C ILE A 695 19.41 -8.26 -24.16
N ARG A 696 19.33 -7.50 -23.06
CA ARG A 696 19.72 -7.89 -21.71
C ARG A 696 18.48 -8.30 -20.94
N THR A 697 18.52 -9.42 -20.23
CA THR A 697 17.48 -9.84 -19.27
C THR A 697 17.98 -9.55 -17.86
N VAL A 698 17.18 -8.83 -17.09
CA VAL A 698 17.44 -8.55 -15.68
C VAL A 698 16.51 -9.43 -14.84
N TYR A 699 17.07 -10.07 -13.82
CA TYR A 699 16.34 -10.97 -12.95
C TYR A 699 16.01 -10.30 -11.61
N GLN A 700 14.96 -10.78 -10.98
CA GLN A 700 14.58 -10.39 -9.63
C GLN A 700 15.53 -11.00 -8.59
N ASN A 701 15.30 -10.68 -7.30
CA ASN A 701 16.17 -11.17 -6.23
C ASN A 701 16.27 -12.71 -6.23
N GLY A 702 17.49 -13.24 -6.26
CA GLY A 702 17.82 -14.64 -6.03
C GLY A 702 17.69 -15.04 -4.57
N PHE A 703 18.47 -16.03 -4.13
CA PHE A 703 18.51 -16.47 -2.74
C PHE A 703 18.99 -15.35 -1.81
N LEU A 704 18.13 -14.88 -0.89
CA LEU A 704 18.43 -13.78 0.02
C LEU A 704 18.08 -14.16 1.46
N PRO A 705 19.07 -14.45 2.34
CA PRO A 705 18.86 -14.65 3.76
C PRO A 705 18.85 -13.30 4.48
N VAL A 706 17.84 -13.08 5.34
CA VAL A 706 17.66 -11.87 6.12
C VAL A 706 17.63 -12.21 7.61
N PHE A 707 18.54 -11.65 8.38
CA PHE A 707 18.64 -11.85 9.82
C PHE A 707 17.95 -10.71 10.55
N GLN A 708 17.29 -11.04 11.65
CA GLN A 708 16.67 -10.08 12.54
C GLN A 708 16.87 -10.49 14.00
N TYR A 709 17.25 -9.54 14.82
CA TYR A 709 17.21 -9.68 16.28
C TYR A 709 16.35 -8.59 16.88
N ARG A 710 15.45 -8.96 17.78
CA ARG A 710 14.56 -8.05 18.51
C ARG A 710 14.61 -8.33 20.00
N ILE A 711 14.63 -7.26 20.79
CA ILE A 711 14.49 -7.31 22.25
C ILE A 711 13.40 -6.34 22.69
N THR A 712 12.51 -6.78 23.59
CA THR A 712 11.44 -5.97 24.17
C THR A 712 11.49 -6.08 25.69
N PHE A 713 11.40 -4.98 26.41
CA PHE A 713 11.48 -4.91 27.87
C PHE A 713 10.71 -3.73 28.47
#